data_c4b8ab7983530eb35e348421fc8c58ea
#
_entry.id   c4b8ab7983530eb35e348421fc8c58ea
#
_cell.length_a   1.000
_cell.length_b   1.000
_cell.length_c   1.000
_cell.angle_alpha   90.00
_cell.angle_beta   90.00
_cell.angle_gamma   90.00
#
_symmetry.space_group_name_H-M   'P 1'
#
loop_
_entity.id
_entity.type
_entity.pdbx_description
1 polymer ?
#
loop_
_entity_poly.entity_id
_entity_poly.type
_entity_poly.pdbx_seq_one_letter_code
_entity_poly.pdbx_strand_id
1 'polypeptide(L)'
;MSPTATAARRPAKKAAPAPASVPGYAGKLLRVNLTTGKVWTQPWAEHMRDYVGGIGIGAKILYEEVGPRVHWDHPDNRLILATGPLAGLPVWGTGGLTVVTRGAQTNGATSTQANGFFGAALKYSGYDAIVIQGQAKALSYLYINDDTVEIRSAAHLKGKDTWETQEALEKEHGLSGHRLSVYSIGPAGENLVRFAAIQGDYGHVASKNGCGAVMGKKKLKAVCIVRGTKSLSPHDARGLVQAADDIAHDLKTDPASSTLYRFGTLPGVSNLYKLGVLPIKNYTTNLTTVDMTTWEPAKLRAGFDHRGHQCNACGMHHCHIQVIGKGPKAGELVDEPEYEGWSGAGWQIGLTDKEAITWLNTRLDRACIDVNEFGWVCGWVMECMEKGYLTEKQVGFRLKWGDVDGAWRLIQMISHREGFGDLLAEGVKRASEKIGGEAAKCAVYTMKGASPRGHDHRGRWEEMLDTCTSSNGTMESANATHQTEIGLPGRINPYNGEEVARMVGGILGRKHFEDSLGGCIFTFRTRIEFLARALSAATGWHYTLADALRLGRRTAAILRAFNLRCGIGTDLEYPSARYGSQPVDGPAKDHHIMAQWERMREVWYETVGYDIKTGKPTRETLKQLGLDWLAKDLWRK
;
A
#
# COMPACT_ATOMS: atom_id res chain seq x y z
N MET A 1 10.87 -33.60 -67.46
CA MET A 1 11.89 -32.70 -66.84
C MET A 1 11.18 -31.41 -66.43
N SER A 2 10.81 -31.30 -65.18
CA SER A 2 10.25 -30.05 -64.59
C SER A 2 11.31 -29.33 -63.79
N PRO A 3 11.43 -28.01 -63.85
CA PRO A 3 12.41 -27.26 -63.07
C PRO A 3 11.91 -26.96 -61.67
N THR A 4 12.73 -27.30 -60.68
CA THR A 4 12.60 -26.98 -59.27
C THR A 4 12.77 -25.48 -59.04
N ALA A 5 11.75 -24.83 -58.48
CA ALA A 5 11.81 -23.43 -58.07
C ALA A 5 12.53 -23.31 -56.72
N THR A 6 13.67 -22.65 -56.72
CA THR A 6 14.45 -22.27 -55.52
C THR A 6 13.75 -21.10 -54.81
N ALA A 7 13.21 -21.32 -53.61
CA ALA A 7 12.65 -20.28 -52.75
C ALA A 7 13.77 -19.37 -52.21
N ALA A 8 13.75 -18.09 -52.55
CA ALA A 8 14.65 -17.07 -52.04
C ALA A 8 14.39 -16.83 -50.53
N ARG A 9 15.39 -17.07 -49.70
CA ARG A 9 15.39 -16.70 -48.27
C ARG A 9 15.31 -15.18 -48.14
N ARG A 10 14.25 -14.68 -47.48
CA ARG A 10 14.16 -13.27 -47.06
C ARG A 10 15.30 -13.00 -46.07
N PRO A 11 16.00 -11.85 -46.19
CA PRO A 11 17.04 -11.47 -45.24
C PRO A 11 16.43 -11.23 -43.86
N ALA A 12 17.06 -11.77 -42.82
CA ALA A 12 16.70 -11.54 -41.43
C ALA A 12 16.76 -10.03 -41.13
N LYS A 13 15.68 -9.45 -40.59
CA LYS A 13 15.67 -8.07 -40.09
C LYS A 13 16.79 -7.96 -39.04
N LYS A 14 17.77 -7.06 -39.27
CA LYS A 14 18.74 -6.68 -38.26
C LYS A 14 17.98 -6.29 -36.99
N ALA A 15 18.32 -6.91 -35.87
CA ALA A 15 17.83 -6.50 -34.55
C ALA A 15 18.13 -5.01 -34.36
N ALA A 16 17.15 -4.24 -33.92
CA ALA A 16 17.38 -2.85 -33.54
C ALA A 16 18.46 -2.78 -32.46
N PRO A 17 19.34 -1.78 -32.47
CA PRO A 17 20.35 -1.63 -31.43
C PRO A 17 19.65 -1.60 -30.06
N ALA A 18 20.25 -2.27 -29.06
CA ALA A 18 19.76 -2.22 -27.71
C ALA A 18 19.63 -0.75 -27.28
N PRO A 19 18.50 -0.34 -26.66
CA PRO A 19 18.35 1.02 -26.20
C PRO A 19 19.49 1.37 -25.24
N ALA A 20 20.04 2.60 -25.35
CA ALA A 20 21.09 3.08 -24.47
C ALA A 20 20.65 2.93 -23.01
N SER A 21 21.53 2.42 -22.14
CA SER A 21 21.24 2.28 -20.72
C SER A 21 20.95 3.65 -20.11
N VAL A 22 19.80 3.82 -19.47
CA VAL A 22 19.45 5.05 -18.76
C VAL A 22 19.99 4.94 -17.33
N PRO A 23 20.82 5.89 -16.85
CA PRO A 23 21.30 5.89 -15.47
C PRO A 23 20.14 5.81 -14.45
N GLY A 24 20.39 5.20 -13.32
CA GLY A 24 19.36 4.97 -12.28
C GLY A 24 18.40 3.82 -12.59
N TYR A 25 18.40 3.23 -13.79
CA TYR A 25 17.54 2.11 -14.18
C TYR A 25 18.33 0.86 -14.56
N ALA A 26 17.69 -0.30 -14.38
CA ALA A 26 18.14 -1.56 -14.95
C ALA A 26 17.76 -1.69 -16.44
N GLY A 27 16.74 -0.96 -16.87
CA GLY A 27 16.34 -0.81 -18.28
C GLY A 27 15.38 -1.88 -18.79
N LYS A 28 14.97 -2.84 -17.95
CA LYS A 28 14.10 -3.94 -18.37
C LYS A 28 13.13 -4.38 -17.27
N LEU A 29 11.97 -4.86 -17.70
CA LEU A 29 10.99 -5.56 -16.88
C LEU A 29 11.22 -7.07 -16.97
N LEU A 30 11.02 -7.76 -15.85
CA LEU A 30 10.91 -9.21 -15.81
C LEU A 30 9.44 -9.60 -16.02
N ARG A 31 9.16 -10.41 -17.03
CA ARG A 31 7.82 -10.93 -17.34
C ARG A 31 7.73 -12.39 -16.96
N VAL A 32 6.68 -12.76 -16.22
CA VAL A 32 6.44 -14.12 -15.76
C VAL A 32 5.00 -14.54 -16.10
N ASN A 33 4.84 -15.64 -16.82
CA ASN A 33 3.55 -16.28 -17.05
C ASN A 33 3.49 -17.61 -16.30
N LEU A 34 2.77 -17.62 -15.19
CA LEU A 34 2.68 -18.79 -14.31
C LEU A 34 1.91 -19.96 -14.93
N THR A 35 1.00 -19.71 -15.89
CA THR A 35 0.24 -20.78 -16.57
C THR A 35 1.13 -21.58 -17.51
N THR A 36 2.02 -20.90 -18.24
CA THR A 36 2.88 -21.52 -19.25
C THR A 36 4.29 -21.82 -18.74
N GLY A 37 4.67 -21.30 -17.57
CA GLY A 37 6.03 -21.36 -17.06
C GLY A 37 7.02 -20.44 -17.77
N LYS A 38 6.54 -19.59 -18.73
CA LYS A 38 7.43 -18.73 -19.51
C LYS A 38 7.92 -17.55 -18.71
N VAL A 39 9.25 -17.33 -18.76
CA VAL A 39 9.93 -16.16 -18.21
C VAL A 39 10.66 -15.46 -19.35
N TRP A 40 10.56 -14.10 -19.42
CA TRP A 40 11.27 -13.31 -20.43
C TRP A 40 11.50 -11.88 -19.93
N THR A 41 12.33 -11.14 -20.60
CA THR A 41 12.56 -9.72 -20.32
C THR A 41 11.94 -8.85 -21.39
N GLN A 42 11.51 -7.65 -20.99
CA GLN A 42 10.97 -6.63 -21.89
C GLN A 42 11.73 -5.32 -21.67
N PRO A 43 12.27 -4.68 -22.73
CA PRO A 43 12.81 -3.33 -22.63
C PRO A 43 11.74 -2.32 -22.17
N TRP A 44 12.14 -1.33 -21.40
CA TRP A 44 11.22 -0.34 -20.81
C TRP A 44 11.65 1.12 -21.07
N ALA A 45 12.83 1.36 -21.65
CA ALA A 45 13.50 2.66 -21.75
C ALA A 45 12.62 3.79 -22.31
N GLU A 46 11.77 3.53 -23.29
CA GLU A 46 10.91 4.53 -23.95
C GLU A 46 9.85 5.15 -23.04
N HIS A 47 9.53 4.49 -21.90
CA HIS A 47 8.49 4.93 -20.95
C HIS A 47 9.04 5.51 -19.66
N MET A 48 10.34 5.36 -19.38
CA MET A 48 10.94 5.72 -18.09
C MET A 48 10.76 7.18 -17.74
N ARG A 49 10.94 8.08 -18.70
CA ARG A 49 10.85 9.53 -18.47
C ARG A 49 9.44 9.97 -18.04
N ASP A 50 8.40 9.34 -18.59
CA ASP A 50 7.01 9.74 -18.39
C ASP A 50 6.30 9.01 -17.24
N TYR A 51 6.81 7.84 -16.85
CA TYR A 51 6.19 6.99 -15.82
C TYR A 51 7.12 6.71 -14.64
N VAL A 52 8.38 7.13 -14.73
CA VAL A 52 9.41 7.06 -13.67
C VAL A 52 9.65 5.63 -13.19
N GLY A 53 8.80 5.07 -12.35
CA GLY A 53 8.96 3.74 -11.73
C GLY A 53 7.74 3.38 -10.88
N GLY A 54 7.87 2.41 -10.01
CA GLY A 54 6.89 2.08 -8.98
C GLY A 54 5.44 2.10 -9.46
N ILE A 55 4.63 2.95 -8.86
CA ILE A 55 3.20 3.10 -9.21
C ILE A 55 3.01 3.61 -10.65
N GLY A 56 3.90 4.47 -11.17
CA GLY A 56 3.77 5.01 -12.52
C GLY A 56 3.87 3.93 -13.60
N ILE A 57 4.90 3.05 -13.53
CA ILE A 57 5.01 1.86 -14.39
C ILE A 57 3.81 0.95 -14.19
N GLY A 58 3.46 0.68 -12.92
CA GLY A 58 2.35 -0.21 -12.58
C GLY A 58 1.01 0.26 -13.13
N ALA A 59 0.68 1.55 -13.02
CA ALA A 59 -0.56 2.13 -13.53
C ALA A 59 -0.65 2.04 -15.06
N LYS A 60 0.45 2.31 -15.76
CA LYS A 60 0.54 2.18 -17.22
C LYS A 60 0.24 0.74 -17.66
N ILE A 61 0.95 -0.24 -17.10
CA ILE A 61 0.78 -1.65 -17.43
C ILE A 61 -0.62 -2.14 -17.04
N LEU A 62 -1.12 -1.77 -15.86
CA LEU A 62 -2.46 -2.14 -15.41
C LEU A 62 -3.54 -1.66 -16.39
N TYR A 63 -3.46 -0.39 -16.80
CA TYR A 63 -4.42 0.18 -17.74
C TYR A 63 -4.38 -0.51 -19.11
N GLU A 64 -3.21 -0.77 -19.66
CA GLU A 64 -3.06 -1.32 -21.00
C GLU A 64 -3.36 -2.82 -21.10
N GLU A 65 -3.00 -3.57 -20.05
CA GLU A 65 -3.01 -5.04 -20.12
C GLU A 65 -4.19 -5.69 -19.36
N VAL A 66 -4.88 -4.94 -18.47
CA VAL A 66 -6.00 -5.49 -17.69
C VAL A 66 -7.31 -4.87 -18.17
N GLY A 67 -8.07 -5.61 -18.95
CA GLY A 67 -9.36 -5.16 -19.48
C GLY A 67 -10.45 -5.08 -18.40
N PRO A 68 -11.58 -4.40 -18.69
CA PRO A 68 -12.65 -4.18 -17.70
C PRO A 68 -13.32 -5.48 -17.23
N ARG A 69 -13.31 -6.53 -18.01
CA ARG A 69 -13.87 -7.85 -17.68
C ARG A 69 -12.91 -8.78 -16.94
N VAL A 70 -11.65 -8.37 -16.79
CA VAL A 70 -10.62 -9.12 -16.06
C VAL A 70 -10.74 -8.77 -14.57
N HIS A 71 -11.52 -9.51 -13.80
CA HIS A 71 -11.70 -9.32 -12.37
C HIS A 71 -10.41 -9.65 -11.58
N TRP A 72 -10.38 -9.30 -10.29
CA TRP A 72 -9.20 -9.46 -9.44
C TRP A 72 -8.64 -10.89 -9.41
N ASP A 73 -9.50 -11.89 -9.49
CA ASP A 73 -9.20 -13.34 -9.43
C ASP A 73 -8.98 -14.00 -10.79
N HIS A 74 -9.06 -13.23 -11.87
CA HIS A 74 -8.85 -13.74 -13.22
C HIS A 74 -7.35 -13.99 -13.48
N PRO A 75 -6.95 -15.08 -14.17
CA PRO A 75 -5.54 -15.35 -14.52
C PRO A 75 -4.86 -14.18 -15.26
N ASP A 76 -5.61 -13.47 -16.11
CA ASP A 76 -5.11 -12.32 -16.87
C ASP A 76 -5.02 -11.03 -16.06
N ASN A 77 -5.42 -11.02 -14.78
CA ASN A 77 -5.06 -9.91 -13.90
C ASN A 77 -3.53 -9.86 -13.75
N ARG A 78 -2.97 -8.67 -13.72
CA ARG A 78 -1.53 -8.47 -13.50
C ARG A 78 -1.26 -8.25 -12.02
N LEU A 79 -0.26 -8.97 -11.48
CA LEU A 79 0.40 -8.62 -10.23
C LEU A 79 1.74 -8.01 -10.60
N ILE A 80 1.90 -6.72 -10.34
CA ILE A 80 3.08 -5.95 -10.73
C ILE A 80 3.83 -5.59 -9.45
N LEU A 81 5.07 -6.04 -9.34
CA LEU A 81 5.99 -5.74 -8.25
C LEU A 81 7.07 -4.83 -8.81
N ALA A 82 6.98 -3.54 -8.53
CA ALA A 82 7.81 -2.53 -9.16
C ALA A 82 8.64 -1.75 -8.14
N THR A 83 9.74 -1.18 -8.61
CA THR A 83 10.54 -0.22 -7.86
C THR A 83 10.86 0.99 -8.74
N GLY A 84 11.59 1.97 -8.20
CA GLY A 84 11.88 3.21 -8.93
C GLY A 84 13.37 3.46 -9.16
N PRO A 85 13.71 4.58 -9.80
CA PRO A 85 15.08 4.90 -10.18
C PRO A 85 16.02 5.18 -9.01
N LEU A 86 15.50 5.51 -7.83
CA LEU A 86 16.33 5.73 -6.64
C LEU A 86 16.61 4.43 -5.86
N ALA A 87 15.86 3.33 -6.13
CA ALA A 87 16.08 2.07 -5.43
C ALA A 87 17.50 1.54 -5.65
N GLY A 88 18.15 1.16 -4.54
CA GLY A 88 19.54 0.70 -4.53
C GLY A 88 20.61 1.79 -4.64
N LEU A 89 20.22 3.06 -4.82
CA LEU A 89 21.12 4.21 -4.76
C LEU A 89 21.26 4.75 -3.32
N PRO A 90 22.29 5.57 -3.01
CA PRO A 90 22.58 6.04 -1.65
C PRO A 90 21.66 7.20 -1.21
N VAL A 91 20.34 6.98 -1.28
CA VAL A 91 19.30 7.85 -0.74
C VAL A 91 18.56 7.06 0.35
N TRP A 92 18.19 7.70 1.45
CA TRP A 92 17.59 7.00 2.58
C TRP A 92 16.27 6.30 2.22
N GLY A 93 16.14 5.03 2.67
CA GLY A 93 14.93 4.24 2.55
C GLY A 93 14.62 3.74 1.13
N THR A 94 15.62 3.65 0.26
CA THR A 94 15.44 3.26 -1.15
C THR A 94 15.50 1.75 -1.39
N GLY A 95 14.77 0.99 -0.56
CA GLY A 95 14.53 -0.45 -0.74
C GLY A 95 13.10 -0.77 -1.17
N GLY A 96 12.31 0.26 -1.51
CA GLY A 96 10.87 0.18 -1.66
C GLY A 96 10.38 -0.75 -2.77
N LEU A 97 9.33 -1.52 -2.44
CA LEU A 97 8.47 -2.28 -3.33
C LEU A 97 7.14 -1.55 -3.48
N THR A 98 6.69 -1.35 -4.70
CA THR A 98 5.32 -0.95 -5.01
C THR A 98 4.58 -2.12 -5.67
N VAL A 99 3.46 -2.54 -5.07
CA VAL A 99 2.57 -3.57 -5.62
C VAL A 99 1.41 -2.89 -6.34
N VAL A 100 1.23 -3.17 -7.63
CA VAL A 100 0.11 -2.65 -8.43
C VAL A 100 -0.65 -3.81 -9.07
N THR A 101 -1.97 -3.80 -8.90
CA THR A 101 -2.85 -4.85 -9.42
C THR A 101 -4.31 -4.38 -9.45
N ARG A 102 -5.22 -5.16 -10.00
CA ARG A 102 -6.64 -5.07 -9.69
C ARG A 102 -6.89 -5.82 -8.38
N GLY A 103 -7.25 -5.10 -7.31
CA GLY A 103 -7.29 -5.64 -5.95
C GLY A 103 -8.54 -6.40 -5.61
N ALA A 104 -8.44 -7.33 -4.67
CA ALA A 104 -9.54 -8.23 -4.31
C ALA A 104 -10.68 -7.54 -3.57
N GLN A 105 -10.40 -6.51 -2.79
CA GLN A 105 -11.37 -5.87 -1.92
C GLN A 105 -12.34 -4.98 -2.70
N THR A 106 -11.84 -4.06 -3.51
CA THR A 106 -12.66 -3.13 -4.30
C THR A 106 -12.94 -3.61 -5.72
N ASN A 107 -12.20 -4.60 -6.20
CA ASN A 107 -12.15 -5.02 -7.61
C ASN A 107 -11.74 -3.85 -8.55
N GLY A 108 -11.01 -2.89 -8.01
CA GLY A 108 -10.44 -1.71 -8.67
C GLY A 108 -8.93 -1.69 -8.64
N ALA A 109 -8.34 -0.59 -9.12
CA ALA A 109 -6.90 -0.38 -9.06
C ALA A 109 -6.41 -0.42 -7.60
N THR A 110 -5.23 -0.98 -7.44
CA THR A 110 -4.51 -1.05 -6.17
C THR A 110 -3.11 -0.55 -6.39
N SER A 111 -2.65 0.29 -5.47
CA SER A 111 -1.23 0.57 -5.26
C SER A 111 -0.95 0.55 -3.77
N THR A 112 -0.02 -0.29 -3.35
CA THR A 112 0.42 -0.38 -1.96
C THR A 112 1.92 -0.61 -1.91
N GLN A 113 2.58 -0.07 -0.89
CA GLN A 113 4.03 -0.10 -0.78
C GLN A 113 4.47 -0.89 0.45
N ALA A 114 5.64 -1.49 0.34
CA ALA A 114 6.42 -2.01 1.45
C ALA A 114 7.89 -1.58 1.28
N ASN A 115 8.65 -1.59 2.36
CA ASN A 115 10.06 -1.21 2.34
C ASN A 115 10.97 -2.46 2.40
N GLY A 116 11.98 -2.53 3.25
CA GLY A 116 12.89 -3.66 3.33
C GLY A 116 14.01 -3.59 2.29
N PHE A 117 14.28 -4.72 1.64
CA PHE A 117 15.41 -4.85 0.70
C PHE A 117 14.98 -5.14 -0.74
N PHE A 118 13.69 -5.42 -0.98
CA PHE A 118 13.18 -5.93 -2.26
C PHE A 118 13.55 -5.05 -3.45
N GLY A 119 13.27 -3.75 -3.38
CA GLY A 119 13.52 -2.82 -4.49
C GLY A 119 15.00 -2.77 -4.87
N ALA A 120 15.88 -2.71 -3.88
CA ALA A 120 17.32 -2.71 -4.10
C ALA A 120 17.82 -4.07 -4.66
N ALA A 121 17.36 -5.19 -4.10
CA ALA A 121 17.72 -6.53 -4.57
C ALA A 121 17.29 -6.73 -6.03
N LEU A 122 16.07 -6.31 -6.39
CA LEU A 122 15.54 -6.37 -7.74
C LEU A 122 16.39 -5.56 -8.73
N LYS A 123 16.78 -4.34 -8.35
CA LYS A 123 17.66 -3.48 -9.17
C LYS A 123 19.03 -4.11 -9.38
N TYR A 124 19.65 -4.62 -8.33
CA TYR A 124 20.95 -5.31 -8.43
C TYR A 124 20.87 -6.62 -9.21
N SER A 125 19.68 -7.25 -9.32
CA SER A 125 19.45 -8.39 -10.22
C SER A 125 19.17 -7.95 -11.66
N GLY A 126 19.08 -6.64 -11.94
CA GLY A 126 18.96 -6.08 -13.27
C GLY A 126 17.54 -5.91 -13.78
N TYR A 127 16.57 -5.65 -12.89
CA TYR A 127 15.17 -5.42 -13.27
C TYR A 127 14.59 -4.20 -12.54
N ASP A 128 13.68 -3.47 -13.22
CA ASP A 128 12.95 -2.34 -12.64
C ASP A 128 11.57 -2.75 -12.12
N ALA A 129 11.00 -3.82 -12.65
CA ALA A 129 9.75 -4.43 -12.15
C ALA A 129 9.63 -5.90 -12.57
N ILE A 130 8.78 -6.63 -11.84
CA ILE A 130 8.30 -7.97 -12.18
C ILE A 130 6.82 -7.87 -12.53
N VAL A 131 6.41 -8.36 -13.71
CA VAL A 131 5.02 -8.38 -14.15
C VAL A 131 4.56 -9.82 -14.26
N ILE A 132 3.66 -10.22 -13.38
CA ILE A 132 3.22 -11.61 -13.21
C ILE A 132 1.80 -11.75 -13.74
N GLN A 133 1.60 -12.67 -14.67
CA GLN A 133 0.31 -13.07 -15.23
C GLN A 133 0.11 -14.58 -15.14
N GLY A 134 -1.10 -15.03 -15.42
CA GLY A 134 -1.46 -16.44 -15.35
C GLY A 134 -1.67 -16.93 -13.92
N GLN A 135 -1.83 -18.24 -13.80
CA GLN A 135 -2.00 -18.97 -12.55
C GLN A 135 -1.21 -20.27 -12.62
N ALA A 136 -0.40 -20.57 -11.61
CA ALA A 136 0.35 -21.81 -11.55
C ALA A 136 -0.57 -23.02 -11.32
N LYS A 137 -0.15 -24.21 -11.77
CA LYS A 137 -0.91 -25.46 -11.54
C LYS A 137 -0.92 -25.84 -10.06
N ALA A 138 0.21 -25.65 -9.37
CA ALA A 138 0.42 -25.94 -7.95
C ALA A 138 1.02 -24.70 -7.26
N LEU A 139 1.03 -24.70 -5.92
CA LEU A 139 1.66 -23.65 -5.13
C LEU A 139 3.14 -23.56 -5.48
N SER A 140 3.59 -22.36 -5.84
CA SER A 140 4.92 -22.10 -6.39
C SER A 140 5.54 -20.87 -5.74
N TYR A 141 6.84 -20.70 -5.85
CA TYR A 141 7.51 -19.43 -5.57
C TYR A 141 8.42 -19.05 -6.75
N LEU A 142 8.66 -17.75 -6.89
CA LEU A 142 9.56 -17.20 -7.91
C LEU A 142 10.93 -16.99 -7.27
N TYR A 143 11.96 -17.65 -7.79
CA TYR A 143 13.36 -17.47 -7.39
C TYR A 143 14.09 -16.62 -8.43
N ILE A 144 14.79 -15.58 -7.98
CA ILE A 144 15.55 -14.66 -8.83
C ILE A 144 16.97 -14.53 -8.27
N ASN A 145 17.96 -14.81 -9.12
CA ASN A 145 19.38 -14.61 -8.84
C ASN A 145 20.06 -14.11 -10.13
N ASP A 146 20.22 -12.80 -10.27
CA ASP A 146 20.63 -12.13 -11.50
C ASP A 146 19.78 -12.59 -12.70
N ASP A 147 20.39 -13.17 -13.73
CA ASP A 147 19.69 -13.64 -14.93
C ASP A 147 19.06 -15.04 -14.76
N THR A 148 19.29 -15.72 -13.65
CA THR A 148 18.62 -16.97 -13.30
C THR A 148 17.27 -16.68 -12.66
N VAL A 149 16.19 -17.00 -13.37
CA VAL A 149 14.82 -16.81 -12.90
C VAL A 149 14.03 -18.10 -13.05
N GLU A 150 13.53 -18.63 -11.96
CA GLU A 150 12.88 -19.94 -11.91
C GLU A 150 11.57 -19.90 -11.13
N ILE A 151 10.56 -20.61 -11.64
CA ILE A 151 9.33 -20.89 -10.92
C ILE A 151 9.51 -22.25 -10.24
N ARG A 152 9.63 -22.25 -8.92
CA ARG A 152 9.91 -23.43 -8.10
C ARG A 152 8.68 -23.88 -7.33
N SER A 153 8.63 -25.16 -6.96
CA SER A 153 7.56 -25.71 -6.11
C SER A 153 7.63 -25.09 -4.71
N ALA A 154 6.51 -24.64 -4.20
CA ALA A 154 6.33 -24.17 -2.83
C ALA A 154 5.52 -25.16 -1.97
N ALA A 155 5.46 -26.45 -2.32
CA ALA A 155 4.66 -27.42 -1.59
C ALA A 155 5.06 -27.52 -0.10
N HIS A 156 6.36 -27.42 0.20
CA HIS A 156 6.94 -27.43 1.56
C HIS A 156 6.65 -26.12 2.36
N LEU A 157 6.16 -25.08 1.70
CA LEU A 157 5.81 -23.79 2.30
C LEU A 157 4.30 -23.65 2.53
N LYS A 158 3.48 -24.61 2.10
CA LYS A 158 2.03 -24.55 2.24
C LYS A 158 1.62 -24.43 3.71
N GLY A 159 0.73 -23.48 4.02
CA GLY A 159 0.22 -23.22 5.36
C GLY A 159 1.19 -22.49 6.28
N LYS A 160 2.45 -22.31 5.90
CA LYS A 160 3.41 -21.51 6.67
C LYS A 160 3.02 -20.04 6.67
N ASP A 161 3.23 -19.39 7.80
CA ASP A 161 3.13 -17.95 7.88
C ASP A 161 4.30 -17.25 7.16
N THR A 162 4.32 -15.93 7.13
CA THR A 162 5.32 -15.17 6.36
C THR A 162 6.73 -15.30 6.95
N TRP A 163 6.87 -15.34 8.28
CA TRP A 163 8.17 -15.52 8.94
C TRP A 163 8.71 -16.92 8.74
N GLU A 164 7.88 -17.95 8.96
CA GLU A 164 8.24 -19.36 8.69
C GLU A 164 8.60 -19.59 7.22
N THR A 165 7.94 -18.88 6.30
CA THR A 165 8.24 -18.93 4.87
C THR A 165 9.60 -18.31 4.58
N GLN A 166 9.91 -17.16 5.18
CA GLN A 166 11.21 -16.52 5.04
C GLN A 166 12.33 -17.40 5.60
N GLU A 167 12.19 -17.89 6.83
CA GLU A 167 13.17 -18.78 7.48
C GLU A 167 13.44 -20.05 6.66
N ALA A 168 12.37 -20.64 6.09
CA ALA A 168 12.52 -21.84 5.25
C ALA A 168 13.32 -21.53 3.98
N LEU A 169 13.06 -20.39 3.31
CA LEU A 169 13.78 -19.99 2.10
C LEU A 169 15.21 -19.52 2.40
N GLU A 170 15.44 -18.85 3.52
CA GLU A 170 16.79 -18.50 3.98
C GLU A 170 17.63 -19.76 4.21
N LYS A 171 17.05 -20.77 4.85
CA LYS A 171 17.70 -22.08 5.05
C LYS A 171 17.94 -22.82 3.74
N GLU A 172 16.96 -22.85 2.83
CA GLU A 172 17.05 -23.54 1.53
C GLU A 172 18.18 -22.96 0.68
N HIS A 173 18.36 -21.64 0.70
CA HIS A 173 19.36 -20.95 -0.13
C HIS A 173 20.68 -20.66 0.58
N GLY A 174 20.77 -20.88 1.89
CA GLY A 174 21.97 -20.57 2.70
C GLY A 174 22.29 -19.06 2.75
N LEU A 175 21.28 -18.21 2.60
CA LEU A 175 21.38 -16.75 2.57
C LEU A 175 20.38 -16.14 3.55
N SER A 176 20.69 -14.96 4.11
CA SER A 176 19.82 -14.26 5.05
C SER A 176 20.07 -12.75 5.05
N GLY A 177 19.16 -12.02 5.67
CA GLY A 177 19.21 -10.55 5.80
C GLY A 177 19.26 -9.86 4.43
N HIS A 178 20.08 -8.83 4.30
CA HIS A 178 20.17 -8.04 3.07
C HIS A 178 20.65 -8.81 1.82
N ARG A 179 21.09 -10.07 1.97
CA ARG A 179 21.51 -10.91 0.82
C ARG A 179 20.35 -11.65 0.17
N LEU A 180 19.21 -11.80 0.86
CA LEU A 180 18.03 -12.48 0.36
C LEU A 180 16.79 -11.70 0.81
N SER A 181 16.05 -11.13 -0.13
CA SER A 181 14.73 -10.52 0.13
C SER A 181 13.64 -11.51 -0.24
N VAL A 182 12.72 -11.73 0.67
CA VAL A 182 11.58 -12.63 0.47
C VAL A 182 10.29 -11.88 0.78
N TYR A 183 9.40 -11.80 -0.21
CA TYR A 183 8.05 -11.29 -0.04
C TYR A 183 7.04 -12.40 -0.30
N SER A 184 6.16 -12.66 0.65
CA SER A 184 5.29 -13.83 0.65
C SER A 184 3.88 -13.51 1.12
N ILE A 185 2.99 -14.48 0.95
CA ILE A 185 1.67 -14.51 1.56
C ILE A 185 1.63 -15.54 2.69
N GLY A 186 0.86 -15.22 3.74
CA GLY A 186 0.52 -16.16 4.81
C GLY A 186 -0.72 -17.00 4.47
N PRO A 187 -1.27 -17.72 5.47
CA PRO A 187 -2.48 -18.52 5.31
C PRO A 187 -3.66 -17.72 4.75
N ALA A 188 -3.82 -16.46 5.14
CA ALA A 188 -4.90 -15.60 4.65
C ALA A 188 -4.84 -15.42 3.11
N GLY A 189 -3.64 -15.22 2.56
CA GLY A 189 -3.46 -15.11 1.11
C GLY A 189 -3.73 -16.43 0.39
N GLU A 190 -3.24 -17.55 0.92
CA GLU A 190 -3.50 -18.89 0.37
C GLU A 190 -5.00 -19.22 0.32
N ASN A 191 -5.77 -18.79 1.33
CA ASN A 191 -7.21 -18.98 1.44
C ASN A 191 -8.05 -17.82 0.86
N LEU A 192 -7.43 -16.92 0.12
CA LEU A 192 -8.08 -15.84 -0.62
C LEU A 192 -8.92 -14.91 0.25
N VAL A 193 -8.46 -14.61 1.47
CA VAL A 193 -9.05 -13.56 2.31
C VAL A 193 -8.94 -12.23 1.55
N ARG A 194 -10.07 -11.54 1.35
CA ARG A 194 -10.15 -10.38 0.46
C ARG A 194 -9.30 -9.18 0.88
N PHE A 195 -8.82 -9.18 2.09
CA PHE A 195 -7.90 -8.17 2.63
C PHE A 195 -6.56 -8.78 3.07
N ALA A 196 -6.17 -9.90 2.44
CA ALA A 196 -4.85 -10.45 2.61
C ALA A 196 -3.79 -9.52 2.02
N ALA A 197 -2.69 -9.39 2.73
CA ALA A 197 -1.53 -8.57 2.41
C ALA A 197 -0.41 -9.38 1.72
N ILE A 198 0.68 -8.70 1.37
CA ILE A 198 1.98 -9.30 1.01
C ILE A 198 2.99 -8.76 1.99
N GLN A 199 3.72 -9.61 2.69
CA GLN A 199 4.73 -9.23 3.67
C GLN A 199 6.09 -9.81 3.31
N GLY A 200 7.15 -9.08 3.63
CA GLY A 200 8.50 -9.56 3.45
C GLY A 200 9.49 -8.96 4.43
N ASP A 201 10.70 -9.50 4.37
CA ASP A 201 11.83 -9.03 5.16
C ASP A 201 11.45 -8.81 6.65
N TYR A 202 10.66 -9.74 7.23
CA TYR A 202 10.19 -9.82 8.63
C TYR A 202 9.26 -8.72 9.16
N GLY A 203 8.73 -7.82 8.48
CA GLY A 203 7.81 -6.82 9.06
C GLY A 203 7.40 -5.74 8.08
N HIS A 204 7.80 -5.86 6.82
CA HIS A 204 7.46 -4.88 5.81
C HIS A 204 6.24 -5.32 5.01
N VAL A 205 5.11 -4.63 5.19
CA VAL A 205 3.80 -5.07 4.69
C VAL A 205 3.27 -4.16 3.59
N ALA A 206 2.95 -4.75 2.44
CA ALA A 206 2.11 -4.15 1.40
C ALA A 206 0.67 -4.64 1.62
N SER A 207 -0.16 -3.85 2.32
CA SER A 207 -1.39 -4.37 2.93
C SER A 207 -2.67 -4.08 2.14
N LYS A 208 -2.77 -2.95 1.45
CA LYS A 208 -4.07 -2.44 1.00
C LYS A 208 -4.71 -3.19 -0.17
N ASN A 209 -6.05 -3.20 -0.13
CA ASN A 209 -6.95 -3.65 -1.19
C ASN A 209 -6.77 -5.13 -1.60
N GLY A 210 -6.25 -5.98 -0.69
CA GLY A 210 -6.21 -7.44 -0.88
C GLY A 210 -5.24 -7.92 -1.97
N CYS A 211 -4.11 -7.28 -2.13
CA CYS A 211 -3.08 -7.72 -3.09
C CYS A 211 -2.54 -9.13 -2.81
N GLY A 212 -2.52 -9.56 -1.52
CA GLY A 212 -2.14 -10.91 -1.13
C GLY A 212 -3.12 -11.98 -1.63
N ALA A 213 -4.43 -11.69 -1.66
CA ALA A 213 -5.41 -12.59 -2.25
C ALA A 213 -5.19 -12.77 -3.77
N VAL A 214 -4.78 -11.69 -4.47
CA VAL A 214 -4.42 -11.78 -5.89
C VAL A 214 -3.21 -12.69 -6.09
N MET A 215 -2.19 -12.56 -5.24
CA MET A 215 -1.00 -13.42 -5.26
C MET A 215 -1.35 -14.88 -4.95
N GLY A 216 -2.22 -15.11 -3.95
CA GLY A 216 -2.75 -16.44 -3.60
C GLY A 216 -3.56 -17.07 -4.72
N LYS A 217 -4.43 -16.29 -5.40
CA LYS A 217 -5.19 -16.78 -6.56
C LYS A 217 -4.28 -17.23 -7.70
N LYS A 218 -3.14 -16.58 -7.87
CA LYS A 218 -2.11 -17.01 -8.83
C LYS A 218 -1.33 -18.24 -8.39
N LYS A 219 -1.59 -18.77 -7.18
CA LYS A 219 -0.84 -19.85 -6.53
C LYS A 219 0.66 -19.53 -6.41
N LEU A 220 0.96 -18.27 -6.14
CA LEU A 220 2.31 -17.76 -5.90
C LEU A 220 2.48 -17.51 -4.39
N LYS A 221 3.26 -18.37 -3.73
CA LYS A 221 3.51 -18.28 -2.28
C LYS A 221 4.48 -17.16 -1.92
N ALA A 222 5.55 -17.03 -2.71
CA ALA A 222 6.61 -16.08 -2.45
C ALA A 222 7.31 -15.61 -3.73
N VAL A 223 7.94 -14.43 -3.63
CA VAL A 223 8.99 -13.96 -4.53
C VAL A 223 10.26 -13.82 -3.71
N CYS A 224 11.29 -14.57 -4.08
CA CYS A 224 12.55 -14.69 -3.40
C CYS A 224 13.67 -14.13 -4.31
N ILE A 225 14.33 -13.06 -3.88
CA ILE A 225 15.34 -12.36 -4.68
C ILE A 225 16.68 -12.39 -3.94
N VAL A 226 17.67 -13.03 -4.53
CA VAL A 226 19.07 -12.90 -4.10
C VAL A 226 19.56 -11.52 -4.50
N ARG A 227 20.25 -10.85 -3.59
CA ARG A 227 20.90 -9.56 -3.92
C ARG A 227 21.88 -9.78 -5.07
N GLY A 228 21.57 -9.23 -6.23
CA GLY A 228 22.34 -9.43 -7.45
C GLY A 228 23.66 -8.69 -7.45
N THR A 229 24.41 -8.90 -8.52
CA THR A 229 25.79 -8.40 -8.70
C THR A 229 25.89 -7.19 -9.62
N LYS A 230 24.77 -6.78 -10.25
CA LYS A 230 24.79 -5.67 -11.22
C LYS A 230 24.94 -4.32 -10.52
N SER A 231 25.82 -3.49 -11.04
CA SER A 231 26.04 -2.14 -10.52
C SER A 231 24.97 -1.17 -11.04
N LEU A 232 24.58 -0.23 -10.20
CA LEU A 232 23.75 0.90 -10.55
C LEU A 232 24.59 2.17 -10.50
N SER A 233 24.58 2.94 -11.58
CA SER A 233 25.28 4.21 -11.64
C SER A 233 24.28 5.35 -11.83
N PRO A 234 24.26 6.35 -10.96
CA PRO A 234 23.54 7.59 -11.22
C PRO A 234 24.25 8.38 -12.32
N HIS A 235 23.52 9.26 -12.99
CA HIS A 235 24.09 10.17 -13.98
C HIS A 235 25.05 11.17 -13.34
N ASP A 236 24.66 11.77 -12.23
CA ASP A 236 25.46 12.70 -11.43
C ASP A 236 25.55 12.19 -9.99
N ALA A 237 26.67 11.53 -9.67
CA ALA A 237 26.88 10.97 -8.34
C ALA A 237 27.03 12.05 -7.26
N ARG A 238 27.65 13.20 -7.58
CA ARG A 238 27.83 14.30 -6.62
C ARG A 238 26.51 15.01 -6.33
N GLY A 239 25.75 15.32 -7.38
CA GLY A 239 24.43 15.92 -7.25
C GLY A 239 23.45 15.01 -6.49
N LEU A 240 23.55 13.69 -6.67
CA LEU A 240 22.73 12.72 -5.93
C LEU A 240 23.08 12.71 -4.43
N VAL A 241 24.36 12.70 -4.07
CA VAL A 241 24.81 12.77 -2.67
C VAL A 241 24.32 14.06 -2.02
N GLN A 242 24.47 15.21 -2.70
CA GLN A 242 23.98 16.48 -2.17
C GLN A 242 22.45 16.46 -1.95
N ALA A 243 21.68 15.93 -2.89
CA ALA A 243 20.24 15.82 -2.72
C ALA A 243 19.87 14.86 -1.58
N ALA A 244 20.60 13.76 -1.39
CA ALA A 244 20.41 12.83 -0.28
C ALA A 244 20.72 13.47 1.08
N ASP A 245 21.77 14.30 1.15
CA ASP A 245 22.14 15.04 2.36
C ASP A 245 21.07 16.10 2.70
N ASP A 246 20.53 16.80 1.70
CA ASP A 246 19.45 17.78 1.89
C ASP A 246 18.19 17.09 2.42
N ILE A 247 17.82 15.92 1.87
CA ILE A 247 16.70 15.09 2.34
C ILE A 247 16.94 14.65 3.80
N ALA A 248 18.13 14.14 4.10
CA ALA A 248 18.46 13.68 5.45
C ALA A 248 18.49 14.82 6.47
N HIS A 249 18.96 16.02 6.07
CA HIS A 249 18.95 17.21 6.90
C HIS A 249 17.51 17.65 7.20
N ASP A 250 16.66 17.75 6.19
CA ASP A 250 15.26 18.16 6.30
C ASP A 250 14.50 17.22 7.24
N LEU A 251 14.65 15.89 7.08
CA LEU A 251 14.02 14.89 7.95
C LEU A 251 14.42 15.04 9.44
N LYS A 252 15.64 15.47 9.72
CA LYS A 252 16.14 15.65 11.09
C LYS A 252 15.71 16.96 11.71
N THR A 253 15.56 18.01 10.93
CA THR A 253 15.42 19.39 11.42
C THR A 253 14.04 20.00 11.23
N ASP A 254 13.30 19.61 10.19
CA ASP A 254 11.95 20.12 9.97
C ASP A 254 10.98 19.64 11.06
N PRO A 255 10.20 20.53 11.69
CA PRO A 255 9.27 20.16 12.76
C PRO A 255 8.23 19.11 12.40
N ALA A 256 7.81 19.05 11.12
CA ALA A 256 6.83 18.07 10.66
C ALA A 256 7.43 16.66 10.50
N SER A 257 8.73 16.55 10.29
CA SER A 257 9.45 15.31 10.00
C SER A 257 10.34 14.81 11.14
N SER A 258 10.89 15.71 11.97
CA SER A 258 11.86 15.36 13.01
C SER A 258 11.31 14.42 14.10
N THR A 259 10.04 14.53 14.44
CA THR A 259 9.38 13.62 15.38
C THR A 259 9.30 12.20 14.79
N LEU A 260 8.98 12.08 13.50
CA LEU A 260 8.97 10.83 12.78
C LEU A 260 10.38 10.22 12.69
N TYR A 261 11.40 11.05 12.43
CA TYR A 261 12.80 10.61 12.46
C TYR A 261 13.21 10.00 13.80
N ARG A 262 12.75 10.59 14.92
CA ARG A 262 13.14 10.16 16.29
C ARG A 262 12.38 8.93 16.76
N PHE A 263 11.10 8.80 16.44
CA PHE A 263 10.19 7.84 17.06
C PHE A 263 9.38 7.01 16.06
N GLY A 264 9.59 7.16 14.75
CA GLY A 264 8.72 6.54 13.76
C GLY A 264 7.28 7.02 13.92
N THR A 265 6.32 6.13 13.81
CA THR A 265 4.89 6.43 13.91
C THR A 265 4.31 6.31 15.34
N LEU A 266 5.12 5.93 16.34
CA LEU A 266 4.68 5.78 17.73
C LEU A 266 3.95 7.01 18.31
N PRO A 267 4.30 8.28 17.97
CA PRO A 267 3.56 9.45 18.42
C PRO A 267 2.10 9.49 17.95
N GLY A 268 1.72 8.66 16.98
CA GLY A 268 0.39 8.63 16.40
C GLY A 268 -0.70 8.45 17.44
N VAL A 269 -0.56 7.50 18.36
CA VAL A 269 -1.60 7.21 19.37
C VAL A 269 -1.89 8.43 20.25
N SER A 270 -0.86 8.99 20.93
CA SER A 270 -1.05 10.12 21.83
C SER A 270 -1.48 11.40 21.09
N ASN A 271 -0.94 11.65 19.89
CA ASN A 271 -1.28 12.83 19.11
C ASN A 271 -2.71 12.77 18.57
N LEU A 272 -3.15 11.63 18.03
CA LEU A 272 -4.50 11.49 17.49
C LEU A 272 -5.56 11.50 18.61
N TYR A 273 -5.23 10.98 19.79
CA TYR A 273 -6.09 11.13 20.96
C TYR A 273 -6.29 12.61 21.34
N LYS A 274 -5.19 13.39 21.43
CA LYS A 274 -5.24 14.84 21.72
C LYS A 274 -6.10 15.61 20.72
N LEU A 275 -6.12 15.15 19.46
CA LEU A 275 -6.94 15.72 18.39
C LEU A 275 -8.39 15.18 18.36
N GLY A 276 -8.73 14.18 19.20
CA GLY A 276 -10.04 13.55 19.21
C GLY A 276 -10.31 12.68 17.98
N VAL A 277 -9.25 12.13 17.38
CA VAL A 277 -9.35 11.33 16.14
C VAL A 277 -8.68 9.95 16.27
N LEU A 278 -8.42 9.50 17.48
CA LEU A 278 -8.08 8.11 17.75
C LEU A 278 -9.36 7.27 17.63
N PRO A 279 -9.39 6.23 16.78
CA PRO A 279 -10.58 5.39 16.64
C PRO A 279 -10.67 4.42 17.83
N ILE A 280 -11.66 4.60 18.67
CA ILE A 280 -11.86 3.78 19.85
C ILE A 280 -13.13 2.95 19.67
N LYS A 281 -13.03 1.62 19.89
CA LYS A 281 -14.17 0.70 19.87
C LYS A 281 -15.12 0.94 18.70
N ASN A 282 -14.62 0.75 17.48
CA ASN A 282 -15.41 0.89 16.24
C ASN A 282 -16.16 2.24 16.12
N TYR A 283 -15.53 3.35 16.49
CA TYR A 283 -16.12 4.71 16.49
C TYR A 283 -17.27 4.91 17.49
N THR A 284 -17.38 4.08 18.53
CA THR A 284 -18.43 4.26 19.55
C THR A 284 -18.11 5.38 20.54
N THR A 285 -16.85 5.79 20.64
CA THR A 285 -16.38 6.92 21.45
C THR A 285 -15.03 7.43 20.93
N ASN A 286 -14.69 8.69 21.25
CA ASN A 286 -13.35 9.28 21.07
C ASN A 286 -12.64 9.54 22.41
N LEU A 287 -13.25 9.12 23.54
CA LEU A 287 -12.73 9.32 24.88
C LEU A 287 -12.29 7.99 25.51
N THR A 288 -11.29 8.07 26.39
CA THR A 288 -10.82 6.92 27.17
C THR A 288 -10.46 7.34 28.59
N THR A 289 -10.56 6.40 29.53
CA THR A 289 -10.09 6.53 30.90
C THR A 289 -8.64 6.07 31.08
N VAL A 290 -8.01 5.58 30.03
CA VAL A 290 -6.60 5.15 30.03
C VAL A 290 -5.70 6.38 30.22
N ASP A 291 -4.70 6.27 31.07
CA ASP A 291 -3.68 7.32 31.22
C ASP A 291 -2.81 7.41 29.94
N MET A 292 -3.13 8.40 29.12
CA MET A 292 -2.44 8.64 27.84
C MET A 292 -0.98 9.09 28.00
N THR A 293 -0.54 9.50 29.20
CA THR A 293 0.88 9.79 29.43
C THR A 293 1.76 8.55 29.30
N THR A 294 1.18 7.36 29.51
CA THR A 294 1.87 6.08 29.33
C THR A 294 2.03 5.70 27.84
N TRP A 295 1.33 6.39 26.94
CA TRP A 295 1.36 6.19 25.49
C TRP A 295 2.24 7.22 24.75
N GLU A 296 2.98 8.04 25.49
CA GLU A 296 4.00 8.89 24.88
C GLU A 296 5.11 8.01 24.25
N PRO A 297 5.63 8.38 23.07
CA PRO A 297 6.45 7.48 22.23
C PRO A 297 7.71 6.97 22.93
N ALA A 298 8.37 7.80 23.73
CA ALA A 298 9.54 7.38 24.49
C ALA A 298 9.23 6.30 25.54
N LYS A 299 8.06 6.40 26.20
CA LYS A 299 7.60 5.40 27.18
C LYS A 299 7.13 4.11 26.50
N LEU A 300 6.51 4.22 25.33
CA LEU A 300 6.13 3.04 24.53
C LEU A 300 7.38 2.23 24.18
N ARG A 301 8.39 2.86 23.58
CA ARG A 301 9.62 2.17 23.16
C ARG A 301 10.43 1.63 24.34
N ALA A 302 10.55 2.41 25.43
CA ALA A 302 11.26 1.98 26.65
C ALA A 302 10.60 0.80 27.37
N GLY A 303 9.33 0.47 27.07
CA GLY A 303 8.61 -0.67 27.62
C GLY A 303 9.02 -2.03 27.08
N PHE A 304 9.81 -2.05 25.99
CA PHE A 304 10.22 -3.28 25.31
C PHE A 304 11.75 -3.35 25.18
N ASP A 305 12.30 -4.55 25.34
CA ASP A 305 13.64 -4.85 24.82
C ASP A 305 13.56 -4.91 23.29
N HIS A 306 14.41 -4.17 22.58
CA HIS A 306 14.29 -3.98 21.14
C HIS A 306 15.64 -3.86 20.44
N ARG A 307 15.66 -4.28 19.19
CA ARG A 307 16.79 -4.11 18.26
C ARG A 307 16.31 -3.49 16.95
N GLY A 308 17.16 -2.65 16.35
CA GLY A 308 16.84 -2.07 15.03
C GLY A 308 16.64 -3.15 13.96
N HIS A 309 15.64 -2.93 13.12
CA HIS A 309 15.33 -3.74 11.94
C HIS A 309 15.24 -2.83 10.71
N GLN A 310 16.38 -2.58 10.07
CA GLN A 310 16.55 -1.49 9.13
C GLN A 310 16.27 -1.94 7.69
N CYS A 311 15.59 -1.07 6.90
CA CYS A 311 15.47 -1.21 5.46
C CYS A 311 16.78 -0.84 4.74
N ASN A 312 16.85 -1.12 3.44
CA ASN A 312 17.99 -0.76 2.59
C ASN A 312 18.26 0.75 2.65
N ALA A 313 19.51 1.12 2.92
CA ALA A 313 19.99 2.49 3.02
C ALA A 313 19.18 3.41 3.97
N CYS A 314 18.49 2.86 4.97
CA CYS A 314 17.64 3.65 5.87
C CYS A 314 18.46 4.32 6.98
N GLY A 315 18.41 5.65 7.05
CA GLY A 315 19.02 6.44 8.14
C GLY A 315 18.04 6.83 9.24
N MET A 316 16.76 6.47 9.13
CA MET A 316 15.76 6.75 10.19
C MET A 316 15.77 5.71 11.31
N HIS A 317 16.04 4.45 10.97
CA HIS A 317 16.10 3.33 11.92
C HIS A 317 14.87 3.21 12.83
N HIS A 318 13.66 3.46 12.31
CA HIS A 318 12.47 3.48 13.15
C HIS A 318 11.80 2.10 13.34
N CYS A 319 12.07 1.13 12.47
CA CYS A 319 11.56 -0.24 12.60
C CYS A 319 12.41 -1.03 13.60
N HIS A 320 11.76 -1.79 14.47
CA HIS A 320 12.42 -2.60 15.49
C HIS A 320 11.76 -3.97 15.62
N ILE A 321 12.57 -4.97 15.90
CA ILE A 321 12.09 -6.24 16.46
C ILE A 321 12.16 -6.10 17.98
N GLN A 322 11.11 -6.49 18.66
CA GLN A 322 10.93 -6.37 20.10
C GLN A 322 10.79 -7.75 20.75
N VAL A 323 10.97 -7.82 22.06
CA VAL A 323 10.73 -9.00 22.89
C VAL A 323 9.61 -8.68 23.88
N ILE A 324 8.60 -9.54 23.96
CA ILE A 324 7.56 -9.44 24.98
C ILE A 324 8.19 -9.67 26.35
N GLY A 325 8.14 -8.65 27.24
CA GLY A 325 8.86 -8.68 28.53
C GLY A 325 8.14 -9.43 29.64
N LYS A 326 6.80 -9.54 29.58
CA LYS A 326 5.97 -10.14 30.64
C LYS A 326 4.69 -10.78 30.11
N GLY A 327 3.95 -11.43 31.01
CA GLY A 327 2.69 -12.08 30.68
C GLY A 327 2.86 -13.45 30.01
N PRO A 328 1.76 -14.05 29.54
CA PRO A 328 1.77 -15.40 28.97
C PRO A 328 2.61 -15.56 27.69
N LYS A 329 2.98 -14.47 27.03
CA LYS A 329 3.76 -14.43 25.79
C LYS A 329 5.20 -13.96 26.00
N ALA A 330 5.66 -13.85 27.25
CA ALA A 330 7.02 -13.41 27.56
C ALA A 330 8.07 -14.24 26.81
N GLY A 331 9.06 -13.55 26.23
CA GLY A 331 10.14 -14.15 25.44
C GLY A 331 9.84 -14.28 23.95
N GLU A 332 8.58 -14.07 23.50
CA GLU A 332 8.29 -14.11 22.06
C GLU A 332 8.87 -12.88 21.35
N LEU A 333 9.43 -13.14 20.15
CA LEU A 333 9.85 -12.07 19.22
C LEU A 333 8.62 -11.52 18.48
N VAL A 334 8.56 -10.20 18.41
CA VAL A 334 7.46 -9.46 17.78
C VAL A 334 8.01 -8.27 16.98
N ASP A 335 7.26 -7.82 16.01
CA ASP A 335 7.54 -6.58 15.28
C ASP A 335 6.99 -5.36 16.05
N GLU A 336 7.73 -4.25 16.10
CA GLU A 336 7.24 -2.99 16.68
C GLU A 336 6.08 -2.49 15.81
N PRO A 337 4.84 -2.39 16.34
CA PRO A 337 3.72 -1.95 15.52
C PRO A 337 3.92 -0.52 15.01
N GLU A 338 3.68 -0.31 13.73
CA GLU A 338 3.35 1.00 13.20
C GLU A 338 2.09 1.53 13.89
N TYR A 339 1.80 2.83 13.77
CA TYR A 339 0.60 3.41 14.38
C TYR A 339 -0.68 2.62 14.04
N GLU A 340 -0.81 2.18 12.79
CA GLU A 340 -1.94 1.39 12.33
C GLU A 340 -2.10 0.05 13.07
N GLY A 341 -0.99 -0.55 13.50
CA GLY A 341 -1.00 -1.74 14.36
C GLY A 341 -1.54 -1.45 15.74
N TRP A 342 -1.09 -0.36 16.37
CA TRP A 342 -1.64 0.12 17.65
C TRP A 342 -3.13 0.40 17.57
N SER A 343 -3.59 0.92 16.44
CA SER A 343 -5.00 1.20 16.19
C SER A 343 -5.80 -0.06 15.92
N GLY A 344 -5.46 -0.83 14.87
CA GLY A 344 -6.27 -1.94 14.38
C GLY A 344 -6.25 -3.18 15.27
N ALA A 345 -5.08 -3.56 15.80
CA ALA A 345 -4.96 -4.63 16.78
C ALA A 345 -5.25 -4.18 18.22
N GLY A 346 -5.48 -2.89 18.45
CA GLY A 346 -5.63 -2.30 19.77
C GLY A 346 -6.89 -1.46 19.93
N TRP A 347 -6.79 -0.15 19.73
CA TRP A 347 -7.82 0.82 20.09
C TRP A 347 -9.16 0.59 19.41
N GLN A 348 -9.18 0.19 18.14
CA GLN A 348 -10.40 -0.12 17.39
C GLN A 348 -11.20 -1.27 18.00
N ILE A 349 -10.52 -2.21 18.65
CA ILE A 349 -11.14 -3.37 19.32
C ILE A 349 -11.20 -3.21 20.84
N GLY A 350 -10.89 -2.04 21.37
CA GLY A 350 -10.93 -1.73 22.80
C GLY A 350 -9.81 -2.40 23.62
N LEU A 351 -8.77 -2.93 22.97
CA LEU A 351 -7.60 -3.48 23.62
C LEU A 351 -6.57 -2.36 23.89
N THR A 352 -6.05 -2.28 25.12
CA THR A 352 -5.12 -1.22 25.56
C THR A 352 -3.89 -1.76 26.29
N ASP A 353 -3.78 -3.08 26.44
CA ASP A 353 -2.56 -3.73 26.90
C ASP A 353 -1.52 -3.74 25.77
N LYS A 354 -0.38 -3.08 25.98
CA LYS A 354 0.62 -2.83 24.95
C LYS A 354 1.29 -4.10 24.45
N GLU A 355 1.57 -5.03 25.34
CA GLU A 355 2.21 -6.30 24.99
C GLU A 355 1.25 -7.19 24.21
N ALA A 356 -0.03 -7.22 24.63
CA ALA A 356 -1.07 -7.95 23.91
C ALA A 356 -1.31 -7.36 22.51
N ILE A 357 -1.31 -6.03 22.35
CA ILE A 357 -1.43 -5.37 21.05
C ILE A 357 -0.26 -5.71 20.15
N THR A 358 0.97 -5.58 20.65
CA THR A 358 2.19 -5.87 19.87
C THR A 358 2.23 -7.33 19.42
N TRP A 359 1.85 -8.24 20.32
CA TRP A 359 1.72 -9.65 20.00
C TRP A 359 0.67 -9.91 18.93
N LEU A 360 -0.53 -9.34 19.08
CA LEU A 360 -1.65 -9.55 18.16
C LEU A 360 -1.33 -8.95 16.76
N ASN A 361 -0.70 -7.77 16.71
CA ASN A 361 -0.23 -7.16 15.47
C ASN A 361 0.72 -8.07 14.72
N THR A 362 1.72 -8.63 15.43
CA THR A 362 2.68 -9.58 14.82
C THR A 362 1.97 -10.83 14.28
N ARG A 363 0.90 -11.30 14.94
CA ARG A 363 0.10 -12.44 14.43
C ARG A 363 -0.67 -12.08 13.16
N LEU A 364 -1.19 -10.85 13.05
CA LEU A 364 -1.83 -10.35 11.83
C LEU A 364 -0.82 -10.26 10.68
N ASP A 365 0.36 -9.72 10.94
CA ASP A 365 1.44 -9.61 9.96
C ASP A 365 1.88 -10.99 9.48
N ARG A 366 2.11 -11.93 10.38
CA ARG A 366 2.52 -13.31 10.04
C ARG A 366 1.42 -14.06 9.27
N ALA A 367 0.14 -13.87 9.63
CA ALA A 367 -1.00 -14.39 8.87
C ALA A 367 -1.19 -13.68 7.53
N CYS A 368 -0.57 -12.50 7.38
CA CYS A 368 -0.62 -11.61 6.22
C CYS A 368 -2.02 -11.02 5.98
N ILE A 369 -2.56 -10.40 7.02
CA ILE A 369 -3.87 -9.74 7.06
C ILE A 369 -3.68 -8.22 7.21
N ASP A 370 -4.43 -7.42 6.43
CA ASP A 370 -4.49 -5.96 6.62
C ASP A 370 -5.02 -5.63 8.03
N VAL A 371 -4.15 -5.06 8.87
CA VAL A 371 -4.47 -4.74 10.26
C VAL A 371 -5.62 -3.73 10.39
N ASN A 372 -5.74 -2.80 9.45
CA ASN A 372 -6.83 -1.83 9.47
C ASN A 372 -8.18 -2.50 9.19
N GLU A 373 -8.27 -3.30 8.13
CA GLU A 373 -9.50 -4.04 7.83
C GLU A 373 -9.87 -5.00 8.95
N PHE A 374 -8.88 -5.70 9.53
CA PHE A 374 -9.11 -6.56 10.68
C PHE A 374 -9.69 -5.79 11.87
N GLY A 375 -9.13 -4.62 12.19
CA GLY A 375 -9.63 -3.79 13.30
C GLY A 375 -11.09 -3.39 13.10
N TRP A 376 -11.49 -3.04 11.88
CA TRP A 376 -12.89 -2.73 11.56
C TRP A 376 -13.80 -3.96 11.57
N VAL A 377 -13.35 -5.10 11.05
CA VAL A 377 -14.10 -6.37 11.11
C VAL A 377 -14.30 -6.82 12.55
N CYS A 378 -13.23 -6.90 13.33
CA CYS A 378 -13.26 -7.37 14.71
C CYS A 378 -14.06 -6.42 15.61
N GLY A 379 -13.83 -5.10 15.51
CA GLY A 379 -14.56 -4.08 16.24
C GLY A 379 -16.07 -4.07 15.89
N TRP A 380 -16.41 -4.27 14.62
CA TRP A 380 -17.80 -4.42 14.19
C TRP A 380 -18.47 -5.65 14.83
N VAL A 381 -17.79 -6.81 14.84
CA VAL A 381 -18.33 -8.01 15.50
C VAL A 381 -18.52 -7.78 16.99
N MET A 382 -17.54 -7.18 17.68
CA MET A 382 -17.62 -6.86 19.12
C MET A 382 -18.80 -5.93 19.43
N GLU A 383 -18.98 -4.85 18.67
CA GLU A 383 -20.12 -3.93 18.84
C GLU A 383 -21.46 -4.62 18.58
N CYS A 384 -21.55 -5.42 17.52
CA CYS A 384 -22.78 -6.14 17.19
C CYS A 384 -23.15 -7.19 18.24
N MET A 385 -22.18 -7.85 18.85
CA MET A 385 -22.43 -8.78 19.96
C MET A 385 -22.86 -8.06 21.24
N GLU A 386 -22.21 -6.93 21.57
CA GLU A 386 -22.59 -6.11 22.73
C GLU A 386 -24.03 -5.62 22.63
N LYS A 387 -24.46 -5.22 21.42
CA LYS A 387 -25.82 -4.74 21.14
C LYS A 387 -26.84 -5.84 20.86
N GLY A 388 -26.42 -7.09 20.82
CA GLY A 388 -27.32 -8.23 20.53
C GLY A 388 -27.72 -8.35 19.04
N TYR A 389 -27.03 -7.67 18.13
CA TYR A 389 -27.24 -7.78 16.68
C TYR A 389 -26.59 -9.03 16.09
N LEU A 390 -25.57 -9.56 16.76
CA LEU A 390 -24.97 -10.87 16.50
C LEU A 390 -25.02 -11.69 17.78
N THR A 391 -25.28 -13.01 17.63
CA THR A 391 -25.35 -13.96 18.72
C THR A 391 -24.08 -14.82 18.81
N GLU A 392 -23.82 -15.36 20.00
CA GLU A 392 -22.73 -16.32 20.21
C GLU A 392 -22.87 -17.56 19.31
N LYS A 393 -24.11 -18.00 19.06
CA LYS A 393 -24.42 -19.12 18.16
C LYS A 393 -23.98 -18.83 16.71
N GLN A 394 -24.14 -17.60 16.24
CA GLN A 394 -23.72 -17.19 14.87
C GLN A 394 -22.21 -17.08 14.76
N VAL A 395 -21.55 -16.45 15.73
CA VAL A 395 -20.10 -16.23 15.73
C VAL A 395 -19.32 -17.49 16.10
N GLY A 396 -19.93 -18.40 16.89
CA GLY A 396 -19.34 -19.63 17.38
C GLY A 396 -18.65 -19.50 18.75
N PHE A 397 -18.58 -18.30 19.30
CA PHE A 397 -18.08 -18.00 20.64
C PHE A 397 -18.47 -16.56 21.04
N ARG A 398 -18.32 -16.25 22.33
CA ARG A 398 -18.54 -14.90 22.84
C ARG A 398 -17.27 -14.07 22.62
N LEU A 399 -17.42 -12.92 21.96
CA LEU A 399 -16.35 -11.94 21.74
C LEU A 399 -16.76 -10.61 22.38
N LYS A 400 -15.87 -9.97 23.13
CA LYS A 400 -16.11 -8.70 23.83
C LYS A 400 -14.94 -7.74 23.65
N TRP A 401 -15.15 -6.46 23.93
CA TRP A 401 -14.11 -5.45 23.84
C TRP A 401 -12.86 -5.80 24.65
N GLY A 402 -11.69 -5.69 24.02
CA GLY A 402 -10.39 -5.95 24.63
C GLY A 402 -10.04 -7.43 24.81
N ASP A 403 -10.81 -8.35 24.25
CA ASP A 403 -10.57 -9.79 24.33
C ASP A 403 -9.48 -10.22 23.33
N VAL A 404 -8.25 -10.34 23.81
CA VAL A 404 -7.08 -10.70 22.97
C VAL A 404 -7.16 -12.13 22.45
N ASP A 405 -7.62 -13.08 23.27
CA ASP A 405 -7.72 -14.49 22.88
C ASP A 405 -8.86 -14.70 21.87
N GLY A 406 -9.99 -14.02 22.09
CA GLY A 406 -11.10 -13.99 21.15
C GLY A 406 -10.70 -13.35 19.81
N ALA A 407 -9.95 -12.25 19.82
CA ALA A 407 -9.43 -11.61 18.62
C ALA A 407 -8.45 -12.53 17.87
N TRP A 408 -7.56 -13.21 18.58
CA TRP A 408 -6.67 -14.21 17.99
C TRP A 408 -7.44 -15.36 17.36
N ARG A 409 -8.43 -15.90 18.05
CA ARG A 409 -9.30 -16.92 17.49
C ARG A 409 -9.98 -16.45 16.20
N LEU A 410 -10.44 -15.20 16.18
CA LEU A 410 -11.06 -14.62 14.99
C LEU A 410 -10.07 -14.49 13.82
N ILE A 411 -8.80 -14.12 14.07
CA ILE A 411 -7.74 -14.09 13.05
C ILE A 411 -7.56 -15.48 12.42
N GLN A 412 -7.52 -16.53 13.25
CA GLN A 412 -7.39 -17.90 12.75
C GLN A 412 -8.58 -18.33 11.92
N MET A 413 -9.81 -18.07 12.40
CA MET A 413 -11.04 -18.37 11.66
C MET A 413 -11.09 -17.64 10.31
N ILE A 414 -10.71 -16.36 10.25
CA ILE A 414 -10.64 -15.58 9.02
C ILE A 414 -9.57 -16.14 8.09
N SER A 415 -8.35 -16.38 8.61
CA SER A 415 -7.21 -16.87 7.81
C SER A 415 -7.49 -18.21 7.15
N HIS A 416 -8.26 -19.09 7.80
CA HIS A 416 -8.59 -20.43 7.30
C HIS A 416 -10.01 -20.53 6.71
N ARG A 417 -10.79 -19.44 6.72
CA ARG A 417 -12.19 -19.40 6.29
C ARG A 417 -13.07 -20.42 7.03
N GLU A 418 -12.92 -20.52 8.33
CA GLU A 418 -13.64 -21.46 9.18
C GLU A 418 -14.87 -20.82 9.83
N GLY A 419 -16.04 -21.47 9.72
CA GLY A 419 -17.27 -21.03 10.34
C GLY A 419 -17.65 -19.58 9.98
N PHE A 420 -17.88 -18.73 10.99
CA PHE A 420 -18.18 -17.31 10.78
C PHE A 420 -17.02 -16.53 10.16
N GLY A 421 -15.80 -17.04 10.33
CA GLY A 421 -14.59 -16.46 9.71
C GLY A 421 -14.63 -16.47 8.18
N ASP A 422 -15.34 -17.41 7.54
CA ASP A 422 -15.49 -17.41 6.07
C ASP A 422 -16.27 -16.18 5.58
N LEU A 423 -17.35 -15.81 6.28
CA LEU A 423 -18.08 -14.57 5.99
C LEU A 423 -17.20 -13.34 6.21
N LEU A 424 -16.46 -13.30 7.32
CA LEU A 424 -15.59 -12.17 7.67
C LEU A 424 -14.41 -12.01 6.71
N ALA A 425 -13.93 -13.10 6.12
CA ALA A 425 -12.86 -13.09 5.12
C ALA A 425 -13.23 -12.31 3.83
N GLU A 426 -14.51 -12.01 3.63
CA GLU A 426 -14.98 -11.15 2.54
C GLU A 426 -14.80 -9.64 2.83
N GLY A 427 -14.40 -9.26 4.05
CA GLY A 427 -14.24 -7.89 4.52
C GLY A 427 -15.49 -7.30 5.14
N VAL A 428 -15.33 -6.21 5.91
CA VAL A 428 -16.38 -5.63 6.75
C VAL A 428 -17.61 -5.20 5.96
N LYS A 429 -17.42 -4.63 4.75
CA LYS A 429 -18.54 -4.22 3.89
C LYS A 429 -19.44 -5.42 3.54
N ARG A 430 -18.85 -6.45 2.88
CA ARG A 430 -19.63 -7.60 2.41
C ARG A 430 -20.22 -8.41 3.55
N ALA A 431 -19.46 -8.56 4.64
CA ALA A 431 -19.94 -9.28 5.82
C ALA A 431 -21.14 -8.55 6.46
N SER A 432 -21.04 -7.24 6.64
CA SER A 432 -22.12 -6.45 7.24
C SER A 432 -23.37 -6.35 6.34
N GLU A 433 -23.18 -6.18 5.04
CA GLU A 433 -24.29 -6.18 4.06
C GLU A 433 -25.02 -7.54 4.04
N LYS A 434 -24.29 -8.64 4.17
CA LYS A 434 -24.87 -10.00 4.23
C LYS A 434 -25.68 -10.24 5.49
N ILE A 435 -25.26 -9.71 6.63
CA ILE A 435 -25.99 -9.77 7.90
C ILE A 435 -27.21 -8.83 7.85
N GLY A 436 -27.03 -7.62 7.34
CA GLY A 436 -28.10 -6.63 7.18
C GLY A 436 -28.55 -5.97 8.50
N GLY A 437 -29.68 -5.29 8.46
CA GLY A 437 -30.34 -4.68 9.62
C GLY A 437 -29.47 -3.66 10.37
N GLU A 438 -29.60 -3.63 11.69
CA GLU A 438 -28.86 -2.71 12.56
C GLU A 438 -27.35 -3.02 12.58
N ALA A 439 -26.97 -4.29 12.40
CA ALA A 439 -25.57 -4.68 12.31
C ALA A 439 -24.84 -3.98 11.14
N ALA A 440 -25.49 -3.88 9.98
CA ALA A 440 -24.89 -3.22 8.81
C ALA A 440 -24.62 -1.72 9.07
N LYS A 441 -25.44 -1.06 9.88
CA LYS A 441 -25.30 0.36 10.22
C LYS A 441 -24.08 0.65 11.11
N CYS A 442 -23.53 -0.36 11.78
CA CYS A 442 -22.36 -0.24 12.64
C CYS A 442 -21.03 -0.37 11.88
N ALA A 443 -21.05 -0.79 10.61
CA ALA A 443 -19.84 -1.11 9.86
C ALA A 443 -19.16 0.13 9.24
N VAL A 444 -17.82 0.18 9.32
CA VAL A 444 -16.98 1.28 8.84
C VAL A 444 -16.28 0.87 7.54
N TYR A 445 -16.69 1.48 6.42
CA TYR A 445 -16.11 1.21 5.09
C TYR A 445 -16.43 2.35 4.11
N THR A 446 -15.68 2.41 3.00
CA THR A 446 -16.07 3.20 1.83
C THR A 446 -17.01 2.39 0.95
N MET A 447 -17.92 3.04 0.21
CA MET A 447 -18.83 2.33 -0.70
C MET A 447 -18.10 1.56 -1.80
N LYS A 448 -16.86 1.90 -2.11
CA LYS A 448 -15.96 1.11 -2.99
C LYS A 448 -15.59 -0.26 -2.40
N GLY A 449 -15.69 -0.44 -1.10
CA GLY A 449 -15.47 -1.72 -0.42
C GLY A 449 -14.15 -1.85 0.35
N ALA A 450 -13.32 -0.83 0.38
CA ALA A 450 -12.15 -0.76 1.25
C ALA A 450 -12.49 -0.03 2.56
N SER A 451 -11.90 -0.46 3.67
CA SER A 451 -11.96 0.27 4.93
C SER A 451 -10.94 1.41 4.98
N PRO A 452 -11.22 2.47 5.76
CA PRO A 452 -10.23 3.50 6.04
C PRO A 452 -9.08 2.93 6.87
N ARG A 453 -7.96 3.65 6.91
CA ARG A 453 -6.90 3.36 7.86
C ARG A 453 -7.35 3.68 9.30
N GLY A 454 -6.52 3.33 10.27
CA GLY A 454 -6.81 3.38 11.70
C GLY A 454 -6.90 4.78 12.31
N HIS A 455 -7.60 5.72 11.66
CA HIS A 455 -7.90 7.06 12.19
C HIS A 455 -9.41 7.28 12.27
N ASP A 456 -9.89 8.16 13.16
CA ASP A 456 -11.26 8.64 13.12
C ASP A 456 -11.37 9.80 12.13
N HIS A 457 -11.72 9.45 10.89
CA HIS A 457 -11.83 10.43 9.81
C HIS A 457 -13.05 11.34 9.95
N ARG A 458 -13.95 11.10 10.89
CA ARG A 458 -15.05 12.01 11.19
C ARG A 458 -14.54 13.34 11.76
N GLY A 459 -13.36 13.33 12.39
CA GLY A 459 -12.62 14.52 12.81
C GLY A 459 -11.44 14.89 11.90
N ARG A 460 -11.20 14.13 10.82
CA ARG A 460 -10.13 14.36 9.82
C ARG A 460 -10.72 14.34 8.41
N TRP A 461 -11.39 15.39 8.07
CA TRP A 461 -12.17 15.50 6.84
C TRP A 461 -11.33 15.35 5.57
N GLU A 462 -10.07 15.78 5.62
CA GLU A 462 -9.12 15.59 4.52
C GLU A 462 -8.90 14.11 4.21
N GLU A 463 -8.82 13.27 5.24
CA GLU A 463 -8.60 11.83 5.06
C GLU A 463 -9.87 11.11 4.59
N MET A 464 -11.05 11.52 5.08
CA MET A 464 -12.31 10.92 4.61
C MET A 464 -12.56 11.23 3.14
N LEU A 465 -12.38 12.49 2.73
CA LEU A 465 -12.56 12.89 1.34
C LEU A 465 -11.58 12.12 0.44
N ASP A 466 -10.30 12.16 0.79
CA ASP A 466 -9.26 11.46 0.02
C ASP A 466 -9.52 9.95 -0.08
N THR A 467 -9.86 9.28 1.02
CA THR A 467 -10.16 7.84 1.02
C THR A 467 -11.37 7.49 0.15
N CYS A 468 -12.43 8.31 0.20
CA CYS A 468 -13.63 8.06 -0.59
C CYS A 468 -13.45 8.39 -2.08
N THR A 469 -12.66 9.41 -2.44
CA THR A 469 -12.40 9.79 -3.83
C THR A 469 -11.25 9.04 -4.48
N SER A 470 -10.33 8.47 -3.68
CA SER A 470 -9.11 7.74 -4.11
C SER A 470 -9.37 6.70 -5.20
N SER A 471 -8.41 6.56 -6.10
CA SER A 471 -8.43 5.60 -7.20
C SER A 471 -7.61 4.34 -6.96
N ASN A 472 -6.81 4.26 -5.88
CA ASN A 472 -5.92 3.13 -5.61
C ASN A 472 -6.35 2.25 -4.41
N GLY A 473 -7.54 2.47 -3.86
CA GLY A 473 -8.08 1.72 -2.72
C GLY A 473 -7.53 2.14 -1.35
N THR A 474 -6.78 3.24 -1.28
CA THR A 474 -6.29 3.89 -0.06
C THR A 474 -6.17 5.39 -0.29
N MET A 475 -5.57 6.13 0.64
CA MET A 475 -5.34 7.56 0.46
C MET A 475 -4.31 7.86 -0.63
N GLU A 476 -4.53 8.94 -1.36
CA GLU A 476 -3.66 9.43 -2.43
C GLU A 476 -3.03 10.80 -2.16
N SER A 477 -3.61 11.59 -1.26
CA SER A 477 -3.25 12.99 -1.05
C SER A 477 -3.05 13.35 0.42
N ALA A 478 -3.88 12.84 1.31
CA ALA A 478 -3.81 13.18 2.74
C ALA A 478 -2.45 12.84 3.37
N ASN A 479 -2.07 13.58 4.40
CA ASN A 479 -0.77 13.59 5.08
C ASN A 479 0.42 14.14 4.28
N ALA A 480 0.20 14.85 3.21
CA ALA A 480 1.29 15.60 2.59
C ALA A 480 1.88 16.60 3.59
N THR A 481 3.19 16.75 3.54
CA THR A 481 3.95 17.81 4.23
C THR A 481 4.44 18.81 3.21
N HIS A 482 4.91 19.98 3.65
CA HIS A 482 5.47 21.01 2.76
C HIS A 482 4.52 21.48 1.64
N GLN A 483 3.19 21.47 1.91
CA GLN A 483 2.20 21.91 0.92
C GLN A 483 2.36 23.38 0.49
N THR A 484 3.01 24.22 1.31
CA THR A 484 3.34 25.60 0.96
C THR A 484 4.33 25.73 -0.21
N GLU A 485 5.15 24.69 -0.44
CA GLU A 485 6.07 24.61 -1.56
C GLU A 485 5.35 24.65 -2.93
N ILE A 486 4.11 24.19 -2.95
CA ILE A 486 3.26 24.15 -4.15
C ILE A 486 2.16 25.24 -4.14
N GLY A 487 2.33 26.25 -3.28
CA GLY A 487 1.40 27.40 -3.22
C GLY A 487 0.11 27.15 -2.44
N LEU A 488 0.01 26.03 -1.71
CA LEU A 488 -1.15 25.77 -0.86
C LEU A 488 -0.97 26.38 0.54
N PRO A 489 -2.07 26.72 1.24
CA PRO A 489 -2.01 27.25 2.60
C PRO A 489 -1.27 26.32 3.58
N GLY A 490 -0.45 26.87 4.47
CA GLY A 490 0.20 26.10 5.51
C GLY A 490 -0.77 25.58 6.58
N ARG A 491 -1.88 26.29 6.80
CA ARG A 491 -2.97 25.92 7.71
C ARG A 491 -4.32 26.24 7.07
N ILE A 492 -5.29 25.38 7.34
CA ILE A 492 -6.69 25.55 6.94
C ILE A 492 -7.59 25.29 8.14
N ASN A 493 -8.85 25.69 8.06
CA ASN A 493 -9.86 25.21 8.99
C ASN A 493 -10.20 23.75 8.65
N PRO A 494 -9.89 22.75 9.52
CA PRO A 494 -10.11 21.33 9.22
C PRO A 494 -11.59 20.94 9.07
N TYR A 495 -12.52 21.84 9.46
CA TYR A 495 -13.96 21.65 9.37
C TYR A 495 -14.63 22.61 8.35
N ASN A 496 -13.83 23.26 7.51
CA ASN A 496 -14.34 23.97 6.33
C ASN A 496 -14.17 23.05 5.11
N GLY A 497 -15.28 22.50 4.63
CA GLY A 497 -15.26 21.52 3.55
C GLY A 497 -14.64 22.02 2.26
N GLU A 498 -14.82 23.30 1.88
CA GLU A 498 -14.22 23.85 0.67
C GLU A 498 -12.70 24.00 0.80
N GLU A 499 -12.21 24.50 1.94
CA GLU A 499 -10.77 24.62 2.19
C GLU A 499 -10.09 23.25 2.15
N VAL A 500 -10.70 22.27 2.83
CA VAL A 500 -10.24 20.88 2.85
C VAL A 500 -10.20 20.30 1.43
N ALA A 501 -11.26 20.47 0.65
CA ALA A 501 -11.35 19.93 -0.70
C ALA A 501 -10.32 20.55 -1.65
N ARG A 502 -10.11 21.88 -1.58
CA ARG A 502 -9.06 22.56 -2.37
C ARG A 502 -7.66 22.08 -1.99
N MET A 503 -7.40 21.86 -0.71
CA MET A 503 -6.12 21.35 -0.25
C MET A 503 -5.89 19.92 -0.74
N VAL A 504 -6.83 19.00 -0.52
CA VAL A 504 -6.72 17.60 -0.93
C VAL A 504 -6.57 17.47 -2.45
N GLY A 505 -7.35 18.21 -3.22
CA GLY A 505 -7.22 18.25 -4.68
C GLY A 505 -5.93 18.89 -5.16
N GLY A 506 -5.47 19.95 -4.47
CA GLY A 506 -4.24 20.67 -4.83
C GLY A 506 -2.97 19.85 -4.68
N ILE A 507 -2.91 18.98 -3.66
CA ILE A 507 -1.74 18.09 -3.42
C ILE A 507 -1.83 16.75 -4.17
N LEU A 508 -2.93 16.48 -4.88
CA LEU A 508 -3.04 15.25 -5.67
C LEU A 508 -1.86 15.11 -6.64
N GLY A 509 -1.29 13.93 -6.67
CA GLY A 509 -0.11 13.60 -7.49
C GLY A 509 1.20 13.56 -6.70
N ARG A 510 1.32 14.28 -5.58
CA ARG A 510 2.53 14.26 -4.76
C ARG A 510 2.91 12.84 -4.36
N LYS A 511 1.99 12.13 -3.70
CA LYS A 511 2.23 10.75 -3.26
C LYS A 511 2.51 9.80 -4.43
N HIS A 512 1.83 9.95 -5.56
CA HIS A 512 2.09 9.13 -6.74
C HIS A 512 3.49 9.37 -7.33
N PHE A 513 4.00 10.60 -7.25
CA PHE A 513 5.39 10.89 -7.61
C PHE A 513 6.36 10.20 -6.64
N GLU A 514 6.16 10.35 -5.33
CA GLU A 514 6.97 9.70 -4.29
C GLU A 514 6.99 8.17 -4.47
N ASP A 515 5.83 7.55 -4.66
CA ASP A 515 5.67 6.10 -4.85
C ASP A 515 6.24 5.59 -6.20
N SER A 516 6.59 6.50 -7.11
CA SER A 516 7.27 6.15 -8.37
C SER A 516 8.80 6.11 -8.23
N LEU A 517 9.38 6.64 -7.15
CA LEU A 517 10.82 6.79 -6.98
C LEU A 517 11.52 5.54 -6.42
N GLY A 518 10.78 4.61 -5.81
CA GLY A 518 11.31 3.38 -5.20
C GLY A 518 11.85 3.56 -3.78
N GLY A 519 11.27 4.48 -3.03
CA GLY A 519 11.65 4.78 -1.65
C GLY A 519 10.47 4.76 -0.67
N CYS A 520 10.79 5.01 0.59
CA CYS A 520 9.87 4.96 1.72
C CYS A 520 9.10 6.27 1.88
N ILE A 521 7.80 6.18 2.10
CA ILE A 521 6.95 7.35 2.40
C ILE A 521 7.49 8.17 3.60
N PHE A 522 8.13 7.54 4.57
CA PHE A 522 8.64 8.24 5.76
C PHE A 522 9.94 9.00 5.47
N THR A 523 10.83 8.44 4.65
CA THR A 523 12.06 9.12 4.23
C THR A 523 11.81 10.15 3.10
N PHE A 524 10.67 10.07 2.42
CA PHE A 524 10.27 11.03 1.40
C PHE A 524 9.31 12.12 1.92
N ARG A 525 9.09 12.16 3.25
CA ARG A 525 8.38 13.25 3.93
C ARG A 525 9.22 14.52 4.02
N THR A 526 9.70 14.97 2.89
CA THR A 526 10.60 16.11 2.67
C THR A 526 10.05 17.00 1.56
N ARG A 527 10.80 17.97 1.12
CA ARG A 527 10.42 18.84 0.00
C ARG A 527 10.42 18.08 -1.32
N ILE A 528 9.40 18.30 -2.15
CA ILE A 528 9.28 17.70 -3.48
C ILE A 528 10.49 18.10 -4.36
N GLU A 529 10.97 19.35 -4.18
CA GLU A 529 12.14 19.86 -4.89
C GLU A 529 13.37 18.98 -4.66
N PHE A 530 13.61 18.52 -3.43
CA PHE A 530 14.76 17.65 -3.13
C PHE A 530 14.64 16.29 -3.80
N LEU A 531 13.43 15.74 -3.83
CA LEU A 531 13.14 14.48 -4.53
C LEU A 531 13.28 14.63 -6.06
N ALA A 532 12.84 15.75 -6.63
CA ALA A 532 13.00 16.05 -8.05
C ALA A 532 14.48 16.22 -8.44
N ARG A 533 15.30 16.84 -7.57
CA ARG A 533 16.76 16.95 -7.74
C ARG A 533 17.43 15.58 -7.66
N ALA A 534 17.05 14.74 -6.69
CA ALA A 534 17.56 13.38 -6.57
C ALA A 534 17.24 12.55 -7.84
N LEU A 535 15.99 12.64 -8.34
CA LEU A 535 15.58 11.99 -9.59
C LEU A 535 16.39 12.51 -10.79
N SER A 536 16.61 13.82 -10.89
CA SER A 536 17.39 14.44 -11.96
C SER A 536 18.84 13.95 -11.93
N ALA A 537 19.48 13.95 -10.75
CA ALA A 537 20.84 13.47 -10.56
C ALA A 537 20.98 11.96 -10.86
N ALA A 538 19.98 11.16 -10.50
CA ALA A 538 19.97 9.73 -10.77
C ALA A 538 19.87 9.42 -12.28
N THR A 539 19.02 10.14 -13.02
CA THR A 539 18.63 9.78 -14.39
C THR A 539 19.29 10.59 -15.50
N GLY A 540 19.79 11.80 -15.19
CA GLY A 540 20.30 12.75 -16.17
C GLY A 540 19.20 13.55 -16.88
N TRP A 541 17.93 13.31 -16.59
CA TRP A 541 16.84 14.15 -17.06
C TRP A 541 16.56 15.27 -16.06
N HIS A 542 16.26 16.45 -16.57
CA HIS A 542 15.90 17.56 -15.71
C HIS A 542 14.44 17.46 -15.30
N TYR A 543 14.19 17.43 -14.00
CA TYR A 543 12.86 17.48 -13.39
C TYR A 543 12.75 18.66 -12.43
N THR A 544 11.72 19.45 -12.63
CA THR A 544 11.31 20.51 -11.71
C THR A 544 10.25 20.00 -10.73
N LEU A 545 9.94 20.79 -9.71
CA LEU A 545 8.78 20.56 -8.83
C LEU A 545 7.48 20.42 -9.63
N ALA A 546 7.28 21.27 -10.65
CA ALA A 546 6.10 21.20 -11.51
C ALA A 546 6.03 19.88 -12.30
N ASP A 547 7.18 19.40 -12.81
CA ASP A 547 7.26 18.09 -13.48
C ASP A 547 6.94 16.95 -12.53
N ALA A 548 7.44 16.98 -11.29
CA ALA A 548 7.17 15.98 -10.27
C ALA A 548 5.66 15.84 -9.99
N LEU A 549 4.97 16.96 -9.77
CA LEU A 549 3.52 16.97 -9.58
C LEU A 549 2.76 16.52 -10.82
N ARG A 550 3.19 16.95 -12.02
CA ARG A 550 2.59 16.54 -13.29
C ARG A 550 2.71 15.03 -13.48
N LEU A 551 3.86 14.43 -13.21
CA LEU A 551 4.08 12.98 -13.29
C LEU A 551 3.15 12.21 -12.33
N GLY A 552 3.02 12.67 -11.10
CA GLY A 552 2.11 12.05 -10.15
C GLY A 552 0.64 12.19 -10.55
N ARG A 553 0.21 13.36 -11.02
CA ARG A 553 -1.16 13.58 -11.52
C ARG A 553 -1.47 12.75 -12.76
N ARG A 554 -0.50 12.51 -13.64
CA ARG A 554 -0.65 11.56 -14.75
C ARG A 554 -1.00 10.16 -14.25
N THR A 555 -0.26 9.68 -13.24
CA THR A 555 -0.50 8.37 -12.62
C THR A 555 -1.89 8.29 -11.98
N ALA A 556 -2.29 9.30 -11.20
CA ALA A 556 -3.63 9.39 -10.61
C ALA A 556 -4.73 9.35 -11.69
N ALA A 557 -4.58 10.10 -12.78
CA ALA A 557 -5.56 10.13 -13.88
C ALA A 557 -5.68 8.77 -14.59
N ILE A 558 -4.58 8.02 -14.74
CA ILE A 558 -4.60 6.68 -15.34
C ILE A 558 -5.32 5.68 -14.43
N LEU A 559 -5.04 5.69 -13.12
CA LEU A 559 -5.72 4.83 -12.15
C LEU A 559 -7.21 5.17 -12.06
N ARG A 560 -7.55 6.46 -12.10
CA ARG A 560 -8.95 6.93 -12.16
C ARG A 560 -9.66 6.38 -13.39
N ALA A 561 -9.05 6.52 -14.54
CA ALA A 561 -9.58 6.01 -15.80
C ALA A 561 -9.75 4.48 -15.79
N PHE A 562 -8.82 3.75 -15.20
CA PHE A 562 -8.94 2.31 -15.01
C PHE A 562 -10.17 1.94 -14.17
N ASN A 563 -10.38 2.61 -13.04
CA ASN A 563 -11.54 2.36 -12.17
C ASN A 563 -12.86 2.65 -12.87
N LEU A 564 -12.97 3.79 -13.55
CA LEU A 564 -14.17 4.15 -14.31
C LEU A 564 -14.49 3.11 -15.38
N ARG A 565 -13.47 2.62 -16.09
CA ARG A 565 -13.61 1.53 -17.08
C ARG A 565 -14.08 0.22 -16.44
N CYS A 566 -13.72 -0.01 -15.17
CA CYS A 566 -14.12 -1.18 -14.40
C CYS A 566 -15.47 -1.02 -13.69
N GLY A 567 -16.19 0.09 -13.90
CA GLY A 567 -17.50 0.36 -13.29
C GLY A 567 -17.43 0.92 -11.87
N ILE A 568 -16.28 1.42 -11.44
CA ILE A 568 -16.12 2.11 -10.15
C ILE A 568 -16.24 3.61 -10.41
N GLY A 569 -17.44 4.14 -10.22
CA GLY A 569 -17.83 5.51 -10.54
C GLY A 569 -17.97 6.42 -9.32
N THR A 570 -18.52 7.60 -9.57
CA THR A 570 -18.75 8.68 -8.58
C THR A 570 -19.81 8.31 -7.54
N ASP A 571 -20.71 7.40 -7.87
CA ASP A 571 -21.76 6.85 -7.00
C ASP A 571 -21.20 6.03 -5.81
N LEU A 572 -19.95 5.56 -5.92
CA LEU A 572 -19.26 4.82 -4.87
C LEU A 572 -18.32 5.70 -4.01
N GLU A 573 -18.32 7.01 -4.19
CA GLU A 573 -17.44 7.94 -3.46
C GLU A 573 -18.10 8.48 -2.19
N TYR A 574 -18.61 7.55 -1.39
CA TYR A 574 -19.28 7.85 -0.14
C TYR A 574 -18.77 6.94 0.99
N PRO A 575 -18.82 7.45 2.25
CA PRO A 575 -18.63 6.62 3.42
C PRO A 575 -19.89 5.80 3.71
N SER A 576 -19.74 4.67 4.43
CA SER A 576 -20.85 3.95 5.05
C SER A 576 -21.53 4.80 6.12
N ALA A 577 -22.72 4.39 6.58
CA ALA A 577 -23.49 5.12 7.58
C ALA A 577 -22.69 5.42 8.87
N ARG A 578 -21.94 4.43 9.39
CA ARG A 578 -21.07 4.62 10.57
C ARG A 578 -19.87 5.51 10.23
N TYR A 579 -19.23 5.27 9.10
CA TYR A 579 -18.03 6.03 8.71
C TYR A 579 -18.34 7.51 8.49
N GLY A 580 -19.49 7.85 7.91
CA GLY A 580 -19.95 9.24 7.72
C GLY A 580 -20.75 9.81 8.89
N SER A 581 -20.89 9.07 10.02
CA SER A 581 -21.67 9.57 11.17
C SER A 581 -20.98 10.74 11.87
N GLN A 582 -21.74 11.54 12.59
CA GLN A 582 -21.19 12.57 13.48
C GLN A 582 -20.51 11.89 14.68
N PRO A 583 -19.31 12.37 15.12
CA PRO A 583 -18.68 11.89 16.36
C PRO A 583 -19.60 12.09 17.57
N VAL A 584 -19.65 11.11 18.46
CA VAL A 584 -20.57 11.11 19.61
C VAL A 584 -20.05 11.95 20.78
N ASP A 585 -18.72 12.10 20.86
CA ASP A 585 -18.01 12.82 21.92
C ASP A 585 -16.66 13.33 21.42
N GLY A 586 -15.85 13.89 22.35
CA GLY A 586 -14.52 14.41 22.03
C GLY A 586 -14.51 15.74 21.28
N PRO A 587 -13.34 16.23 20.86
CA PRO A 587 -13.17 17.55 20.25
C PRO A 587 -13.92 17.75 18.92
N ALA A 588 -14.19 16.69 18.16
CA ALA A 588 -14.84 16.75 16.86
C ALA A 588 -16.37 16.58 16.91
N LYS A 589 -16.98 16.43 18.10
CA LYS A 589 -18.40 16.06 18.28
C LYS A 589 -19.41 17.02 17.62
N ASP A 590 -19.05 18.29 17.49
CA ASP A 590 -19.97 19.33 16.96
C ASP A 590 -19.83 19.48 15.43
N HIS A 591 -19.01 18.66 14.78
CA HIS A 591 -18.73 18.74 13.35
C HIS A 591 -19.26 17.50 12.63
N HIS A 592 -20.09 17.74 11.60
CA HIS A 592 -20.70 16.67 10.80
C HIS A 592 -20.30 16.83 9.33
N ILE A 593 -19.35 16.04 8.88
CA ILE A 593 -18.79 16.12 7.52
C ILE A 593 -19.86 15.95 6.43
N MET A 594 -20.85 15.08 6.64
CA MET A 594 -21.88 14.81 5.63
C MET A 594 -22.76 16.01 5.35
N ALA A 595 -22.83 17.00 6.26
CA ALA A 595 -23.54 18.27 6.00
C ALA A 595 -22.87 19.10 4.89
N GLN A 596 -21.58 18.86 4.60
CA GLN A 596 -20.81 19.57 3.57
C GLN A 596 -20.32 18.64 2.45
N TRP A 597 -20.67 17.35 2.48
CA TRP A 597 -20.06 16.30 1.64
C TRP A 597 -20.18 16.59 0.14
N GLU A 598 -21.36 16.90 -0.34
CA GLU A 598 -21.56 17.16 -1.78
C GLU A 598 -20.76 18.38 -2.24
N ARG A 599 -20.76 19.45 -1.45
CA ARG A 599 -19.97 20.64 -1.78
C ARG A 599 -18.47 20.37 -1.75
N MET A 600 -18.00 19.57 -0.80
CA MET A 600 -16.60 19.12 -0.75
C MET A 600 -16.22 18.35 -2.01
N ARG A 601 -17.07 17.42 -2.46
CA ARG A 601 -16.83 16.66 -3.69
C ARG A 601 -16.80 17.57 -4.92
N GLU A 602 -17.75 18.49 -5.07
CA GLU A 602 -17.78 19.47 -6.16
C GLU A 602 -16.47 20.25 -6.25
N VAL A 603 -16.05 20.86 -5.14
CA VAL A 603 -14.82 21.65 -5.07
C VAL A 603 -13.57 20.80 -5.33
N TRP A 604 -13.55 19.56 -4.85
CA TRP A 604 -12.46 18.63 -5.15
C TRP A 604 -12.38 18.34 -6.65
N TYR A 605 -13.51 18.00 -7.30
CA TYR A 605 -13.60 17.74 -8.73
C TYR A 605 -13.17 18.93 -9.59
N GLU A 606 -13.61 20.14 -9.21
CA GLU A 606 -13.18 21.40 -9.83
C GLU A 606 -11.64 21.56 -9.70
N THR A 607 -11.10 21.33 -8.51
CA THR A 607 -9.67 21.52 -8.22
C THR A 607 -8.77 20.55 -8.98
N VAL A 608 -9.18 19.30 -9.12
CA VAL A 608 -8.40 18.29 -9.85
C VAL A 608 -8.65 18.29 -11.36
N GLY A 609 -9.64 19.06 -11.83
CA GLY A 609 -9.98 19.16 -13.25
C GLY A 609 -10.68 17.91 -13.78
N TYR A 610 -11.56 17.32 -12.98
CA TYR A 610 -12.36 16.15 -13.38
C TYR A 610 -13.84 16.54 -13.48
N ASP A 611 -14.57 15.87 -14.36
CA ASP A 611 -16.01 16.06 -14.53
C ASP A 611 -16.78 15.33 -13.42
N ILE A 612 -17.52 16.05 -12.60
CA ILE A 612 -18.20 15.48 -11.41
C ILE A 612 -19.31 14.49 -11.79
N LYS A 613 -19.97 14.66 -12.93
CA LYS A 613 -21.07 13.76 -13.35
C LYS A 613 -20.56 12.40 -13.79
N THR A 614 -19.43 12.37 -14.48
CA THR A 614 -18.88 11.14 -15.06
C THR A 614 -17.66 10.62 -14.30
N GLY A 615 -17.07 11.41 -13.43
CA GLY A 615 -15.83 11.10 -12.73
C GLY A 615 -14.59 11.16 -13.60
N LYS A 616 -14.72 11.48 -14.89
CA LYS A 616 -13.63 11.45 -15.87
C LYS A 616 -12.73 12.67 -15.73
N PRO A 617 -11.39 12.53 -15.79
CA PRO A 617 -10.53 13.68 -16.06
C PRO A 617 -10.98 14.38 -17.35
N THR A 618 -11.06 15.71 -17.31
CA THR A 618 -11.51 16.49 -18.48
C THR A 618 -10.52 16.36 -19.65
N ARG A 619 -10.97 16.61 -20.88
CA ARG A 619 -10.08 16.60 -22.05
C ARG A 619 -8.92 17.59 -21.89
N GLU A 620 -9.21 18.75 -21.30
CA GLU A 620 -8.23 19.79 -21.00
C GLU A 620 -7.17 19.28 -20.01
N THR A 621 -7.60 18.72 -18.89
CA THR A 621 -6.69 18.12 -17.89
C THR A 621 -5.83 17.03 -18.50
N LEU A 622 -6.41 16.13 -19.29
CA LEU A 622 -5.65 15.04 -19.94
C LEU A 622 -4.61 15.58 -20.94
N LYS A 623 -4.93 16.64 -21.67
CA LYS A 623 -3.99 17.30 -22.57
C LYS A 623 -2.83 17.95 -21.81
N GLN A 624 -3.12 18.70 -20.73
CA GLN A 624 -2.10 19.31 -19.86
C GLN A 624 -1.17 18.25 -19.26
N LEU A 625 -1.70 17.07 -18.96
CA LEU A 625 -0.94 15.92 -18.45
C LEU A 625 -0.21 15.14 -19.56
N GLY A 626 -0.35 15.47 -20.85
CA GLY A 626 0.21 14.71 -21.96
C GLY A 626 -0.39 13.30 -22.13
N LEU A 627 -1.68 13.16 -21.80
CA LEU A 627 -2.44 11.91 -21.85
C LEU A 627 -3.49 11.92 -22.98
N ASP A 628 -3.16 12.45 -24.16
CA ASP A 628 -4.07 12.53 -25.31
C ASP A 628 -4.61 11.17 -25.75
N TRP A 629 -3.80 10.11 -25.61
CA TRP A 629 -4.23 8.75 -25.85
C TRP A 629 -5.36 8.31 -24.92
N LEU A 630 -5.29 8.69 -23.65
CA LEU A 630 -6.30 8.39 -22.63
C LEU A 630 -7.58 9.20 -22.88
N ALA A 631 -7.44 10.46 -23.32
CA ALA A 631 -8.57 11.30 -23.70
C ALA A 631 -9.37 10.67 -24.88
N LYS A 632 -8.68 10.11 -25.87
CA LYS A 632 -9.32 9.39 -26.98
C LYS A 632 -10.09 8.16 -26.51
N ASP A 633 -9.59 7.46 -25.49
CA ASP A 633 -10.24 6.26 -24.95
C ASP A 633 -11.46 6.60 -24.08
N LEU A 634 -11.32 7.51 -23.11
CA LEU A 634 -12.37 7.87 -22.14
C LEU A 634 -13.53 8.67 -22.76
N TRP A 635 -13.25 9.49 -23.78
CA TRP A 635 -14.21 10.43 -24.36
C TRP A 635 -14.61 10.04 -25.81
N ARG A 636 -14.52 8.75 -26.16
CA ARG A 636 -15.13 8.26 -27.40
C ARG A 636 -16.63 8.57 -27.37
N LYS A 637 -17.13 9.10 -28.49
CA LYS A 637 -18.57 9.34 -28.70
C LYS A 637 -19.30 8.02 -28.87
#